data_3a18e1ed7889a6959ef240d6112320d3
#
_entry.id   3a18e1ed7889a6959ef240d6112320d3
#
_cell.length_a   1.000
_cell.length_b   1.000
_cell.length_c   1.000
_cell.angle_alpha   90.00
_cell.angle_beta   90.00
_cell.angle_gamma   90.00
#
_symmetry.space_group_name_H-M   'P 1'
#
loop_
_entity.id
_entity.type
_entity.pdbx_description
1 polymer ?
#
loop_
_entity_poly.entity_id
_entity_poly.type
_entity_poly.pdbx_seq_one_letter_code
_entity_poly.pdbx_strand_id
1 'polypeptide(L)'
;MKKILLTVIIALTMATAGARDYNFNEMTYTPKATTFFLNTNDDAQAVTVRIYDAGKDGNMLKKIDLQRVKGSKDEWTGKVKGDLKGKFYTFDVKYNGNYMGENPGIFAKAVGVNGRRGAIIDLAETNPEEWGQDVRPTINLKDHVIYEMHHRDFSIARNINLDPKITVKRVSTEYPGKFLALTEPWAIGHLTDLGVNAVHVLPSYDYASIDETKLDQNRYNWGYDPLNYNVPEGGYSTNPYDPTARNREFKQMVQALHKAGIRVILDVVYNHTYSIDDGNFQKTCPGTFYRKNADGSWSNGSGCGNETASDQEIMRQYMLTSVKYWIDEYHIDGFRFDLMGVHDIETMNKIADMVHSIDPTMLVYGEGWSAGSCAYPGDKLAMKANVKQMPGVAAFSDDIRDALRGPWDGDDKAAFLGGLPGFEESLKFGIVGAIQHPQVNYSKVNYSKDPFALEPTQMISYVSCHDDMCLVDRLRASVPGVKGNDKELVKLDLLAQTAVFTSQGIPFMLSGEELLRDKKGVHNSYESPDSINRLDWNGRIKHPEVFNYYKGLISLRKHHEGFRLGSADLVRKHLEFLPGGDCLVVYRLKDLKQVGDTWNNIIVILNSNNEKRTVKMPKSTYTIVGDGDIINEAGLYTITTDEIIVPSRSAIIMHD
;
A
#
# COMPACT_ATOMS: atom_id res chain seq x y z
N MET A 1 38.65 -62.05 1.67
CA MET A 1 39.36 -60.78 1.86
C MET A 1 38.76 -59.76 0.90
N LYS A 2 37.76 -58.94 1.38
CA LYS A 2 37.18 -57.89 0.58
C LYS A 2 37.86 -56.54 0.95
N LYS A 3 38.53 -55.96 -0.04
CA LYS A 3 39.11 -54.61 0.08
C LYS A 3 37.96 -53.57 -0.01
N ILE A 4 37.75 -52.82 1.04
CA ILE A 4 36.85 -51.63 1.06
C ILE A 4 37.69 -50.46 0.56
N LEU A 5 37.28 -49.89 -0.57
CA LEU A 5 37.85 -48.65 -1.13
C LEU A 5 37.12 -47.47 -0.45
N LEU A 6 37.83 -46.71 0.35
CA LEU A 6 37.34 -45.53 1.01
C LEU A 6 37.57 -44.33 0.07
N THR A 7 36.52 -43.84 -0.60
CA THR A 7 36.58 -42.64 -1.43
C THR A 7 36.39 -41.42 -0.51
N VAL A 8 37.46 -40.69 -0.30
CA VAL A 8 37.42 -39.41 0.40
C VAL A 8 36.85 -38.35 -0.56
N ILE A 9 35.63 -37.91 -0.33
CA ILE A 9 35.06 -36.74 -1.02
C ILE A 9 35.60 -35.51 -0.28
N ILE A 10 36.55 -34.80 -0.91
CA ILE A 10 36.97 -33.47 -0.49
C ILE A 10 35.85 -32.51 -0.94
N ALA A 11 34.98 -32.12 -0.02
CA ALA A 11 34.05 -31.01 -0.25
C ALA A 11 34.87 -29.70 -0.24
N LEU A 12 35.09 -29.13 -1.43
CA LEU A 12 35.55 -27.75 -1.57
C LEU A 12 34.41 -26.84 -1.09
N THR A 13 34.46 -26.42 0.14
CA THR A 13 33.67 -25.26 0.60
C THR A 13 34.28 -24.03 -0.05
N MET A 14 33.69 -23.57 -1.14
CA MET A 14 33.87 -22.19 -1.55
C MET A 14 33.29 -21.35 -0.41
N ALA A 15 34.17 -20.75 0.38
CA ALA A 15 33.80 -19.67 1.28
C ALA A 15 33.35 -18.51 0.37
N THR A 16 32.04 -18.36 0.18
CA THR A 16 31.46 -17.08 -0.21
C THR A 16 31.90 -16.12 0.86
N ALA A 17 32.62 -15.05 0.51
CA ALA A 17 32.85 -13.93 1.40
C ALA A 17 31.46 -13.55 1.92
N GLY A 18 31.19 -13.80 3.20
CA GLY A 18 29.88 -13.56 3.81
C GLY A 18 29.54 -12.10 3.61
N ALA A 19 28.32 -11.82 3.15
CA ALA A 19 27.80 -10.46 3.10
C ALA A 19 27.99 -9.85 4.50
N ARG A 20 28.48 -8.61 4.55
CA ARG A 20 28.67 -7.89 5.80
C ARG A 20 27.30 -7.70 6.46
N ASP A 21 27.21 -7.97 7.74
CA ASP A 21 26.00 -7.72 8.54
C ASP A 21 26.08 -6.32 9.18
N TYR A 22 25.20 -5.40 8.79
CA TYR A 22 25.16 -4.04 9.30
C TYR A 22 24.27 -3.97 10.55
N ASN A 23 24.79 -3.35 11.60
CA ASN A 23 24.03 -3.10 12.83
C ASN A 23 23.36 -1.72 12.78
N PHE A 24 22.04 -1.68 12.65
CA PHE A 24 21.26 -0.44 12.68
C PHE A 24 20.65 -0.13 14.05
N ASN A 25 21.09 -0.78 15.14
CA ASN A 25 20.65 -0.43 16.49
C ASN A 25 21.46 0.74 17.05
N GLU A 26 21.14 1.94 16.61
CA GLU A 26 21.92 3.17 16.84
C GLU A 26 21.85 3.70 18.28
N MET A 27 20.78 3.38 19.02
CA MET A 27 20.62 3.78 20.41
C MET A 27 20.01 2.66 21.24
N THR A 28 20.66 2.32 22.33
CA THR A 28 20.15 1.36 23.32
C THR A 28 20.10 2.03 24.68
N TYR A 29 18.90 2.18 25.22
CA TYR A 29 18.65 2.77 26.51
C TYR A 29 18.56 1.72 27.62
N THR A 30 19.13 2.05 28.78
CA THR A 30 18.82 1.45 30.07
C THR A 30 18.84 2.53 31.14
N PRO A 31 18.19 2.37 32.33
CA PRO A 31 18.25 3.36 33.41
C PRO A 31 19.67 3.64 33.94
N LYS A 32 20.62 2.74 33.70
CA LYS A 32 22.00 2.89 34.13
C LYS A 32 22.90 3.59 33.11
N ALA A 33 22.54 3.47 31.82
CA ALA A 33 23.34 4.05 30.73
C ALA A 33 22.61 3.97 29.39
N THR A 34 22.94 4.91 28.49
CA THR A 34 22.59 4.87 27.09
C THR A 34 23.83 4.57 26.26
N THR A 35 23.75 3.58 25.37
CA THR A 35 24.81 3.22 24.43
C THR A 35 24.42 3.71 23.05
N PHE A 36 25.32 4.38 22.36
CA PHE A 36 25.21 4.83 20.99
C PHE A 36 26.11 4.01 20.10
N PHE A 37 25.61 3.69 18.91
CA PHE A 37 26.32 2.99 17.87
C PHE A 37 25.99 3.64 16.52
N LEU A 38 26.96 3.69 15.60
CA LEU A 38 26.72 4.23 14.27
C LEU A 38 27.62 3.52 13.25
N ASN A 39 27.04 3.13 12.12
CA ASN A 39 27.79 2.78 10.91
C ASN A 39 28.05 4.04 10.10
N THR A 40 29.25 4.18 9.55
CA THR A 40 29.68 5.29 8.69
C THR A 40 30.38 4.75 7.44
N ASN A 41 30.84 5.63 6.57
CA ASN A 41 31.83 5.22 5.57
C ASN A 41 33.22 5.03 6.23
N ASP A 42 34.08 4.23 5.59
CA ASP A 42 35.43 3.89 6.09
C ASP A 42 36.33 5.12 6.34
N ASP A 43 36.11 6.20 5.60
CA ASP A 43 36.86 7.45 5.65
C ASP A 43 36.33 8.48 6.66
N ALA A 44 35.32 8.12 7.46
CA ALA A 44 34.84 8.94 8.56
C ALA A 44 35.97 9.22 9.57
N GLN A 45 36.16 10.46 9.95
CA GLN A 45 37.28 10.90 10.83
C GLN A 45 36.89 10.95 12.29
N ALA A 46 35.62 11.28 12.58
CA ALA A 46 35.07 11.35 13.92
C ALA A 46 33.54 11.23 13.88
N VAL A 47 32.97 10.72 14.98
CA VAL A 47 31.53 10.75 15.24
C VAL A 47 31.27 11.36 16.60
N THR A 48 30.49 12.41 16.63
CA THR A 48 30.11 13.12 17.88
C THR A 48 28.62 12.87 18.14
N VAL A 49 28.27 12.59 19.38
CA VAL A 49 26.88 12.60 19.87
C VAL A 49 26.67 13.82 20.75
N ARG A 50 25.60 14.56 20.51
CA ARG A 50 25.14 15.64 21.39
C ARG A 50 23.84 15.24 22.05
N ILE A 51 23.68 15.53 23.31
CA ILE A 51 22.48 15.23 24.11
C ILE A 51 21.84 16.55 24.53
N TYR A 52 20.53 16.61 24.36
CA TYR A 52 19.70 17.79 24.56
C TYR A 52 18.58 17.54 25.58
N ASP A 53 18.13 18.60 26.23
CA ASP A 53 16.99 18.56 27.16
C ASP A 53 15.62 18.57 26.47
N ALA A 54 15.56 19.02 25.20
CA ALA A 54 14.31 19.11 24.41
C ALA A 54 14.47 18.59 22.99
N GLY A 55 13.36 18.15 22.39
CA GLY A 55 13.30 17.60 21.01
C GLY A 55 13.50 18.65 19.92
N LYS A 56 13.22 19.90 20.22
CA LYS A 56 13.48 21.08 19.40
C LYS A 56 13.94 22.21 20.32
N ASP A 57 14.81 23.08 19.83
CA ASP A 57 15.40 24.15 20.66
C ASP A 57 16.07 23.58 21.92
N GLY A 58 15.99 24.26 23.08
CA GLY A 58 16.54 23.77 24.35
C GLY A 58 18.05 23.77 24.43
N ASN A 59 18.59 23.23 25.51
CA ASN A 59 20.00 23.30 25.84
C ASN A 59 20.73 21.99 25.53
N MET A 60 21.95 22.08 25.00
CA MET A 60 22.85 20.94 24.94
C MET A 60 23.35 20.61 26.34
N LEU A 61 23.03 19.39 26.80
CA LEU A 61 23.42 18.91 28.13
C LEU A 61 24.81 18.29 28.12
N LYS A 62 25.16 17.62 27.02
CA LYS A 62 26.40 16.85 26.91
C LYS A 62 26.83 16.67 25.48
N LYS A 63 28.14 16.63 25.27
CA LYS A 63 28.79 16.23 24.02
C LYS A 63 29.75 15.10 24.33
N ILE A 64 29.74 14.03 23.50
CA ILE A 64 30.68 12.91 23.58
C ILE A 64 31.18 12.56 22.17
N ASP A 65 32.46 12.17 22.09
CA ASP A 65 33.00 11.61 20.86
C ASP A 65 32.96 10.08 20.96
N LEU A 66 32.39 9.43 19.97
CA LEU A 66 32.35 7.97 19.88
C LEU A 66 33.74 7.45 19.54
N GLN A 67 34.00 6.22 19.93
CA GLN A 67 35.25 5.53 19.63
C GLN A 67 34.99 4.51 18.52
N ARG A 68 35.96 4.30 17.61
CA ARG A 68 35.86 3.21 16.65
C ARG A 68 35.81 1.88 17.38
N VAL A 69 34.93 0.99 16.89
CA VAL A 69 34.91 -0.40 17.35
C VAL A 69 36.23 -1.06 16.96
N LYS A 70 36.82 -1.80 17.92
CA LYS A 70 38.12 -2.44 17.69
C LYS A 70 38.07 -3.40 16.48
N GLY A 71 38.90 -3.12 15.49
CA GLY A 71 39.01 -3.92 14.28
C GLY A 71 38.06 -3.50 13.14
N SER A 72 37.16 -2.55 13.39
CA SER A 72 36.30 -1.96 12.36
C SER A 72 36.86 -0.63 11.85
N LYS A 73 36.55 -0.29 10.60
CA LYS A 73 36.91 1.01 10.00
C LYS A 73 35.78 2.02 10.05
N ASP A 74 34.57 1.59 10.20
CA ASP A 74 33.34 2.33 9.95
C ASP A 74 32.28 2.19 11.06
N GLU A 75 32.54 1.38 12.08
CA GLU A 75 31.67 1.23 13.24
C GLU A 75 32.17 2.07 14.41
N TRP A 76 31.25 2.81 15.03
CA TRP A 76 31.53 3.70 16.14
C TRP A 76 30.60 3.40 17.29
N THR A 77 31.13 3.49 18.53
CA THR A 77 30.34 3.26 19.74
C THR A 77 30.75 4.16 20.86
N GLY A 78 29.82 4.43 21.76
CA GLY A 78 30.08 5.16 22.99
C GLY A 78 28.96 5.00 24.00
N LYS A 79 29.27 5.18 25.26
CA LYS A 79 28.34 4.97 26.37
C LYS A 79 28.30 6.16 27.30
N VAL A 80 27.09 6.61 27.65
CA VAL A 80 26.83 7.65 28.63
C VAL A 80 26.19 7.01 29.85
N LYS A 81 26.83 7.14 31.01
CA LYS A 81 26.31 6.66 32.30
C LYS A 81 25.20 7.59 32.80
N GLY A 82 24.27 7.03 33.54
CA GLY A 82 23.10 7.69 34.10
C GLY A 82 21.84 7.48 33.27
N ASP A 83 20.71 7.89 33.84
CA ASP A 83 19.41 7.82 33.20
C ASP A 83 19.22 9.05 32.29
N LEU A 84 19.10 8.78 31.00
CA LEU A 84 18.84 9.78 29.95
C LEU A 84 17.46 9.69 29.36
N LYS A 85 16.54 8.90 29.94
CA LYS A 85 15.17 8.81 29.45
C LYS A 85 14.50 10.18 29.36
N GLY A 86 13.80 10.42 28.24
CA GLY A 86 13.18 11.70 27.95
C GLY A 86 14.15 12.80 27.47
N LYS A 87 15.42 12.47 27.26
CA LYS A 87 16.38 13.36 26.59
C LYS A 87 16.44 13.05 25.10
N PHE A 88 17.07 13.94 24.35
CA PHE A 88 17.19 13.85 22.92
C PHE A 88 18.66 13.85 22.51
N TYR A 89 18.92 13.28 21.33
CA TYR A 89 20.29 13.18 20.83
C TYR A 89 20.37 13.48 19.33
N THR A 90 21.60 13.82 18.91
CA THR A 90 22.00 13.87 17.50
C THR A 90 23.35 13.22 17.34
N PHE A 91 23.57 12.64 16.15
CA PHE A 91 24.89 12.30 15.64
C PHE A 91 25.38 13.43 14.73
N ASP A 92 26.70 13.58 14.64
CA ASP A 92 27.37 14.46 13.69
C ASP A 92 28.68 13.81 13.25
N VAL A 93 28.79 13.47 11.97
CA VAL A 93 29.93 12.71 11.42
C VAL A 93 30.87 13.66 10.69
N LYS A 94 32.18 13.46 10.88
CA LYS A 94 33.22 14.28 10.27
C LYS A 94 33.86 13.57 9.07
N TYR A 95 33.83 14.22 7.90
CA TYR A 95 34.50 13.79 6.67
C TYR A 95 35.32 14.95 6.11
N ASN A 96 36.52 14.68 5.59
CA ASN A 96 37.36 15.67 4.95
C ASN A 96 37.56 16.95 5.77
N GLY A 97 37.69 16.81 7.09
CA GLY A 97 37.86 17.92 8.01
C GLY A 97 36.60 18.67 8.43
N ASN A 98 35.43 18.39 7.82
CA ASN A 98 34.16 19.07 8.06
C ASN A 98 33.14 18.14 8.69
N TYR A 99 32.35 18.64 9.63
CA TYR A 99 31.15 17.97 10.14
C TYR A 99 29.99 18.10 9.14
N MET A 100 29.26 17.00 8.91
CA MET A 100 28.18 16.92 7.91
C MET A 100 26.86 17.53 8.38
N GLY A 101 26.76 17.83 9.67
CA GLY A 101 25.54 18.36 10.29
C GLY A 101 24.80 17.35 11.16
N GLU A 102 24.16 17.87 12.18
CA GLU A 102 23.43 17.07 13.15
C GLU A 102 22.22 16.36 12.52
N ASN A 103 22.04 15.10 12.91
CA ASN A 103 20.91 14.28 12.49
C ASN A 103 20.60 13.22 13.58
N PRO A 104 19.37 12.64 13.62
CA PRO A 104 18.98 11.66 14.63
C PRO A 104 19.60 10.25 14.42
N GLY A 105 20.41 10.07 13.39
CA GLY A 105 20.80 8.78 12.85
C GLY A 105 19.91 8.37 11.69
N ILE A 106 20.22 7.26 11.05
CA ILE A 106 19.45 6.74 9.91
C ILE A 106 18.35 5.76 10.36
N PHE A 107 18.47 5.24 11.59
CA PHE A 107 17.54 4.24 12.13
C PHE A 107 16.95 4.67 13.50
N ALA A 108 16.70 5.96 13.67
CA ALA A 108 16.01 6.44 14.87
C ALA A 108 14.63 5.76 14.99
N LYS A 109 14.30 5.29 16.21
CA LYS A 109 13.03 4.60 16.53
C LYS A 109 12.05 5.52 17.28
N ALA A 110 12.52 6.67 17.71
CA ALA A 110 11.74 7.75 18.30
C ALA A 110 12.45 9.07 18.05
N VAL A 111 11.69 10.13 17.81
CA VAL A 111 12.23 11.48 17.54
C VAL A 111 11.43 12.53 18.30
N GLY A 112 12.06 13.67 18.50
CA GLY A 112 11.38 14.89 18.95
C GLY A 112 10.54 15.51 17.84
N VAL A 113 9.79 16.55 18.19
CA VAL A 113 8.95 17.29 17.25
C VAL A 113 9.76 17.74 16.01
N ASN A 114 9.17 17.57 14.82
CA ASN A 114 9.80 17.80 13.51
C ASN A 114 10.99 16.86 13.17
N GLY A 115 11.19 15.76 13.89
CA GLY A 115 12.07 14.67 13.47
C GLY A 115 13.58 14.93 13.46
N ARG A 116 14.06 16.09 13.94
CA ARG A 116 15.47 16.49 13.80
C ARG A 116 16.40 15.97 14.91
N ARG A 117 15.86 15.46 16.00
CA ARG A 117 16.60 14.84 17.11
C ARG A 117 16.01 13.50 17.45
N GLY A 118 16.84 12.49 17.61
CA GLY A 118 16.43 11.19 18.16
C GLY A 118 16.00 11.35 19.62
N ALA A 119 15.01 10.62 20.06
CA ALA A 119 14.55 10.61 21.45
C ALA A 119 15.05 9.35 22.18
N ILE A 120 15.50 9.52 23.41
CA ILE A 120 15.93 8.42 24.28
C ILE A 120 14.71 7.97 25.09
N ILE A 121 14.10 6.87 24.65
CA ILE A 121 12.92 6.28 25.27
C ILE A 121 13.13 4.78 25.49
N ASP A 122 12.28 4.18 26.31
CA ASP A 122 12.08 2.75 26.35
C ASP A 122 10.86 2.44 25.47
N LEU A 123 11.09 1.80 24.31
CA LEU A 123 10.01 1.45 23.38
C LEU A 123 8.95 0.53 24.01
N ALA A 124 9.32 -0.33 24.95
CA ALA A 124 8.36 -1.21 25.63
C ALA A 124 7.30 -0.42 26.42
N GLU A 125 7.61 0.80 26.87
CA GLU A 125 6.66 1.67 27.57
C GLU A 125 5.63 2.32 26.61
N THR A 126 5.82 2.19 25.30
CA THR A 126 4.86 2.64 24.30
C THR A 126 3.84 1.55 23.93
N ASN A 127 4.00 0.35 24.47
CA ASN A 127 3.05 -0.74 24.20
C ASN A 127 1.71 -0.44 24.89
N PRO A 128 0.59 -0.52 24.17
CA PRO A 128 -0.73 -0.47 24.78
C PRO A 128 -0.97 -1.70 25.68
N GLU A 129 -2.01 -1.63 26.50
CA GLU A 129 -2.43 -2.76 27.31
C GLU A 129 -2.68 -3.99 26.42
N GLU A 130 -2.27 -5.17 26.86
CA GLU A 130 -2.38 -6.45 26.13
C GLU A 130 -1.62 -6.50 24.78
N TRP A 131 -0.68 -5.59 24.51
CA TRP A 131 0.07 -5.58 23.24
C TRP A 131 0.75 -6.92 22.92
N GLY A 132 1.33 -7.58 23.93
CA GLY A 132 1.95 -8.90 23.77
C GLY A 132 0.96 -10.04 23.48
N GLN A 133 -0.34 -9.78 23.53
CA GLN A 133 -1.42 -10.72 23.21
C GLN A 133 -2.12 -10.36 21.88
N ASP A 134 -1.67 -9.28 21.23
CA ASP A 134 -2.20 -8.87 19.95
C ASP A 134 -1.94 -9.96 18.89
N VAL A 135 -2.99 -10.34 18.15
CA VAL A 135 -2.94 -11.43 17.18
C VAL A 135 -3.33 -10.90 15.81
N ARG A 136 -2.42 -11.08 14.86
CA ARG A 136 -2.67 -10.79 13.44
C ARG A 136 -3.89 -11.58 12.94
N PRO A 137 -4.88 -10.93 12.27
CA PRO A 137 -6.00 -11.64 11.67
C PRO A 137 -5.53 -12.64 10.61
N THR A 138 -6.08 -13.85 10.64
CA THR A 138 -5.76 -14.88 9.64
C THR A 138 -6.58 -14.67 8.37
N ILE A 139 -5.92 -14.23 7.28
CA ILE A 139 -6.53 -13.93 5.99
C ILE A 139 -5.60 -14.47 4.91
N ASN A 140 -6.09 -15.38 4.04
CA ASN A 140 -5.27 -15.89 2.93
C ASN A 140 -5.02 -14.79 1.90
N LEU A 141 -3.97 -14.91 1.09
CA LEU A 141 -3.63 -13.90 0.07
C LEU A 141 -4.82 -13.56 -0.84
N LYS A 142 -5.52 -14.56 -1.36
CA LYS A 142 -6.68 -14.40 -2.26
C LYS A 142 -7.91 -13.76 -1.61
N ASP A 143 -7.97 -13.75 -0.28
CA ASP A 143 -9.14 -13.32 0.51
C ASP A 143 -9.06 -11.85 0.93
N HIS A 144 -7.96 -11.16 0.62
CA HIS A 144 -7.82 -9.74 0.94
C HIS A 144 -8.79 -8.88 0.11
N VAL A 145 -9.34 -7.89 0.79
CA VAL A 145 -10.08 -6.76 0.21
C VAL A 145 -9.46 -5.50 0.80
N ILE A 146 -8.71 -4.76 -0.01
CA ILE A 146 -7.87 -3.66 0.44
C ILE A 146 -8.63 -2.34 0.36
N TYR A 147 -8.60 -1.57 1.45
CA TYR A 147 -9.15 -0.22 1.57
C TYR A 147 -8.01 0.77 1.81
N GLU A 148 -7.65 1.55 0.79
CA GLU A 148 -6.62 2.58 0.88
C GLU A 148 -7.16 3.81 1.60
N MET A 149 -6.40 4.34 2.56
CA MET A 149 -6.83 5.53 3.28
C MET A 149 -5.67 6.41 3.76
N HIS A 150 -5.96 7.69 3.89
CA HIS A 150 -5.13 8.67 4.58
C HIS A 150 -5.78 9.03 5.92
N HIS A 151 -5.01 9.05 7.01
CA HIS A 151 -5.53 9.29 8.37
C HIS A 151 -6.35 10.57 8.48
N ARG A 152 -5.85 11.65 7.86
CA ARG A 152 -6.50 12.94 7.91
C ARG A 152 -7.76 12.98 7.05
N ASP A 153 -7.72 12.47 5.82
CA ASP A 153 -8.89 12.43 4.93
C ASP A 153 -10.07 11.71 5.57
N PHE A 154 -9.76 10.56 6.17
CA PHE A 154 -10.76 9.67 6.75
C PHE A 154 -11.50 10.33 7.92
N SER A 155 -10.81 11.07 8.80
CA SER A 155 -11.37 11.47 10.08
C SER A 155 -11.43 12.97 10.37
N ILE A 156 -10.82 13.84 9.53
CA ILE A 156 -10.75 15.28 9.81
C ILE A 156 -12.10 15.98 9.74
N ALA A 157 -13.06 15.45 8.98
CA ALA A 157 -14.40 16.01 8.87
C ALA A 157 -15.13 15.88 10.22
N ARG A 158 -15.28 17.01 10.91
CA ARG A 158 -16.01 17.11 12.18
C ARG A 158 -17.51 17.21 11.91
N ASN A 159 -18.33 16.68 12.83
CA ASN A 159 -19.80 16.86 12.87
C ASN A 159 -20.52 16.36 11.61
N ILE A 160 -20.43 15.07 11.35
CA ILE A 160 -21.24 14.44 10.32
C ILE A 160 -22.60 14.14 10.94
N ASN A 161 -23.64 14.85 10.48
CA ASN A 161 -25.02 14.52 10.80
C ASN A 161 -25.44 13.35 9.91
N LEU A 162 -25.30 12.13 10.41
CA LEU A 162 -25.96 10.98 9.81
C LEU A 162 -27.48 11.13 10.02
N ASP A 163 -28.28 10.72 9.01
CA ASP A 163 -29.74 10.78 9.04
C ASP A 163 -30.27 10.28 10.39
N PRO A 164 -31.15 11.03 11.08
CA PRO A 164 -31.77 10.58 12.34
C PRO A 164 -32.55 9.26 12.24
N LYS A 165 -32.83 8.76 11.02
CA LYS A 165 -33.41 7.44 10.78
C LYS A 165 -32.38 6.30 10.85
N ILE A 166 -31.09 6.61 10.77
CA ILE A 166 -30.00 5.63 10.96
C ILE A 166 -29.60 5.70 12.43
N THR A 167 -29.48 4.57 13.08
CA THR A 167 -29.21 4.42 14.52
C THR A 167 -27.88 5.05 14.99
N VAL A 168 -26.99 5.44 14.07
CA VAL A 168 -25.75 6.16 14.36
C VAL A 168 -26.01 7.67 14.31
N LYS A 169 -26.33 8.22 15.46
CA LYS A 169 -26.80 9.61 15.60
C LYS A 169 -25.79 10.72 15.26
N ARG A 170 -24.50 10.43 15.20
CA ARG A 170 -23.44 11.41 14.93
C ARG A 170 -22.12 10.67 14.72
N VAL A 171 -21.43 10.91 13.63
CA VAL A 171 -20.00 10.60 13.58
C VAL A 171 -19.27 11.86 14.05
N SER A 172 -19.06 11.99 15.34
CA SER A 172 -18.09 12.94 15.89
C SER A 172 -16.88 12.14 16.30
N THR A 173 -15.72 12.47 15.75
CA THR A 173 -14.48 11.91 16.23
C THR A 173 -13.90 12.79 17.33
N GLU A 174 -13.33 12.18 18.37
CA GLU A 174 -12.53 12.89 19.38
C GLU A 174 -11.11 13.16 18.85
N TYR A 175 -10.69 12.42 17.81
CA TYR A 175 -9.33 12.41 17.27
C TYR A 175 -9.29 12.76 15.77
N PRO A 176 -9.77 13.96 15.34
CA PRO A 176 -9.82 14.32 13.93
C PRO A 176 -8.44 14.37 13.29
N GLY A 177 -8.23 13.56 12.25
CA GLY A 177 -6.96 13.47 11.51
C GLY A 177 -5.84 12.75 12.25
N LYS A 178 -6.15 11.93 13.26
CA LYS A 178 -5.18 11.26 14.14
C LYS A 178 -5.26 9.74 14.05
N PHE A 179 -4.18 9.03 14.43
CA PHE A 179 -4.18 7.57 14.52
C PHE A 179 -5.34 7.03 15.35
N LEU A 180 -5.61 7.65 16.48
CA LEU A 180 -6.66 7.20 17.41
C LEU A 180 -8.08 7.28 16.84
N ALA A 181 -8.33 8.03 15.76
CA ALA A 181 -9.64 8.00 15.10
C ALA A 181 -10.03 6.59 14.63
N LEU A 182 -9.05 5.76 14.27
CA LEU A 182 -9.26 4.37 13.85
C LEU A 182 -9.45 3.38 15.02
N THR A 183 -9.40 3.85 16.27
CA THR A 183 -9.79 3.07 17.45
C THR A 183 -11.26 3.28 17.83
N GLU A 184 -11.91 4.29 17.23
CA GLU A 184 -13.27 4.67 17.57
C GLU A 184 -14.31 3.72 16.95
N PRO A 185 -15.41 3.40 17.66
CA PRO A 185 -16.42 2.46 17.17
C PRO A 185 -17.05 2.83 15.82
N TRP A 186 -17.16 4.10 15.49
CA TRP A 186 -17.72 4.54 14.21
C TRP A 186 -16.81 4.17 13.03
N ALA A 187 -15.49 4.32 13.19
CA ALA A 187 -14.51 4.01 12.16
C ALA A 187 -14.43 2.51 11.93
N ILE A 188 -14.26 1.76 13.01
CA ILE A 188 -14.28 0.28 12.99
C ILE A 188 -15.61 -0.23 12.43
N GLY A 189 -16.74 0.33 12.88
CA GLY A 189 -18.08 -0.05 12.41
C GLY A 189 -18.29 0.20 10.92
N HIS A 190 -17.75 1.28 10.36
CA HIS A 190 -17.81 1.54 8.92
C HIS A 190 -17.04 0.49 8.12
N LEU A 191 -15.78 0.22 8.49
CA LEU A 191 -14.92 -0.72 7.79
C LEU A 191 -15.48 -2.16 7.85
N THR A 192 -15.96 -2.57 9.01
CA THR A 192 -16.56 -3.92 9.20
C THR A 192 -17.92 -4.05 8.50
N ASP A 193 -18.75 -3.01 8.50
CA ASP A 193 -20.03 -3.00 7.79
C ASP A 193 -19.84 -3.06 6.27
N LEU A 194 -18.85 -2.35 5.73
CA LEU A 194 -18.46 -2.42 4.33
C LEU A 194 -17.92 -3.81 3.96
N GLY A 195 -17.24 -4.47 4.90
CA GLY A 195 -16.72 -5.83 4.75
C GLY A 195 -15.26 -5.92 4.33
N VAL A 196 -14.53 -4.80 4.27
CA VAL A 196 -13.07 -4.80 4.01
C VAL A 196 -12.32 -5.47 5.15
N ASN A 197 -11.18 -6.09 4.84
CA ASN A 197 -10.41 -6.84 5.82
C ASN A 197 -8.92 -6.48 5.84
N ALA A 198 -8.51 -5.51 5.03
CA ALA A 198 -7.17 -4.94 5.06
C ALA A 198 -7.26 -3.43 4.81
N VAL A 199 -6.64 -2.63 5.68
CA VAL A 199 -6.51 -1.19 5.53
C VAL A 199 -5.07 -0.89 5.11
N HIS A 200 -4.93 -0.30 3.92
CA HIS A 200 -3.67 0.26 3.44
C HIS A 200 -3.63 1.72 3.86
N VAL A 201 -2.79 2.05 4.84
CA VAL A 201 -2.57 3.42 5.30
C VAL A 201 -1.47 4.08 4.46
N LEU A 202 -1.75 5.28 3.92
CA LEU A 202 -0.74 6.10 3.25
C LEU A 202 0.45 6.36 4.18
N PRO A 203 1.61 6.90 3.69
CA PRO A 203 2.80 7.01 4.49
C PRO A 203 2.53 7.54 5.90
N SER A 204 2.84 6.71 6.89
CA SER A 204 2.51 6.95 8.29
C SER A 204 3.75 7.09 9.17
N TYR A 205 4.95 7.05 8.57
CA TYR A 205 6.19 7.39 9.24
C TYR A 205 6.52 8.88 9.04
N ASP A 206 7.48 9.36 9.82
CA ASP A 206 7.87 10.76 9.93
C ASP A 206 8.37 11.33 8.59
N TYR A 207 7.71 12.38 8.10
CA TYR A 207 7.98 13.04 6.83
C TYR A 207 8.18 14.55 7.00
N ALA A 208 8.81 15.22 6.01
CA ALA A 208 9.40 16.54 6.21
C ALA A 208 8.47 17.73 5.96
N SER A 209 7.42 17.58 5.15
CA SER A 209 6.62 18.70 4.60
C SER A 209 5.69 19.37 5.63
N ILE A 210 5.39 18.72 6.75
CA ILE A 210 4.50 19.27 7.78
C ILE A 210 5.31 19.72 9.00
N ASP A 211 5.21 21.01 9.34
CA ASP A 211 5.75 21.52 10.60
C ASP A 211 4.82 21.12 11.76
N GLU A 212 5.23 20.10 12.51
CA GLU A 212 4.47 19.55 13.64
C GLU A 212 4.22 20.58 14.76
N THR A 213 4.99 21.69 14.78
CA THR A 213 4.79 22.78 15.75
C THR A 213 3.67 23.75 15.34
N LYS A 214 3.10 23.54 14.14
CA LYS A 214 2.09 24.43 13.52
C LYS A 214 0.90 23.66 12.96
N LEU A 215 0.48 22.60 13.62
CA LEU A 215 -0.64 21.75 13.17
C LEU A 215 -1.98 22.50 13.11
N ASP A 216 -2.11 23.62 13.86
CA ASP A 216 -3.23 24.55 13.84
C ASP A 216 -3.39 25.27 12.48
N GLN A 217 -2.35 25.37 11.67
CA GLN A 217 -2.41 25.91 10.31
C GLN A 217 -3.14 24.99 9.32
N ASN A 218 -3.45 23.75 9.72
CA ASN A 218 -4.18 22.76 8.91
C ASN A 218 -3.55 22.52 7.53
N ARG A 219 -2.22 22.54 7.46
CA ARG A 219 -1.49 22.13 6.24
C ARG A 219 -1.69 20.64 6.03
N TYR A 220 -1.75 20.26 4.77
CA TYR A 220 -1.98 18.90 4.33
C TYR A 220 -0.81 18.40 3.47
N ASN A 221 -0.46 17.15 3.62
CA ASN A 221 0.41 16.41 2.70
C ASN A 221 0.11 14.92 2.79
N TRP A 222 0.30 14.17 1.70
CA TRP A 222 0.16 12.70 1.72
C TRP A 222 1.29 12.00 2.49
N GLY A 223 2.47 12.63 2.63
CA GLY A 223 3.60 12.09 3.37
C GLY A 223 4.63 11.33 2.54
N TYR A 224 4.66 11.51 1.21
CA TYR A 224 5.66 10.88 0.33
C TYR A 224 7.01 11.64 0.28
N ASP A 225 7.39 12.28 1.36
CA ASP A 225 8.68 12.97 1.53
C ASP A 225 9.38 12.51 2.83
N PRO A 226 9.85 11.23 2.89
CA PRO A 226 10.31 10.59 4.12
C PRO A 226 11.53 11.27 4.74
N LEU A 227 11.47 11.48 6.07
CA LEU A 227 12.56 12.00 6.91
C LEU A 227 13.14 10.91 7.82
N ASN A 228 12.29 10.21 8.59
CA ASN A 228 12.69 9.12 9.47
C ASN A 228 11.81 7.89 9.24
N TYR A 229 12.32 6.89 8.54
CA TYR A 229 11.57 5.71 8.09
C TYR A 229 11.04 4.78 9.19
N ASN A 230 11.59 4.88 10.42
CA ASN A 230 11.29 3.93 11.50
C ASN A 230 10.58 4.58 12.70
N VAL A 231 9.95 5.72 12.47
CA VAL A 231 9.20 6.47 13.48
C VAL A 231 7.84 6.85 12.93
N PRO A 232 6.73 6.60 13.62
CA PRO A 232 5.41 7.09 13.20
C PRO A 232 5.34 8.62 13.13
N GLU A 233 4.57 9.15 12.19
CA GLU A 233 4.38 10.60 11.97
C GLU A 233 3.75 11.30 13.19
N GLY A 234 4.40 12.36 13.65
CA GLY A 234 3.94 13.11 14.83
C GLY A 234 2.70 13.95 14.56
N GLY A 235 2.48 14.39 13.32
CA GLY A 235 1.28 15.11 12.91
C GLY A 235 -0.01 14.30 13.08
N TYR A 236 0.09 12.96 13.06
CA TYR A 236 -1.03 12.06 13.30
C TYR A 236 -1.16 11.61 14.76
N SER A 237 -0.24 12.00 15.65
CA SER A 237 -0.40 11.80 17.10
C SER A 237 -1.16 12.93 17.76
N THR A 238 -1.67 12.68 18.96
CA THR A 238 -2.37 13.72 19.75
C THR A 238 -1.40 14.76 20.32
N ASN A 239 -0.12 14.40 20.50
CA ASN A 239 0.92 15.29 21.00
C ASN A 239 2.26 15.03 20.31
N PRO A 240 2.65 15.83 19.31
CA PRO A 240 3.92 15.65 18.60
C PRO A 240 5.16 15.99 19.44
N TYR A 241 4.99 16.71 20.57
CA TYR A 241 6.09 17.04 21.50
C TYR A 241 6.44 15.87 22.43
N ASP A 242 5.53 14.92 22.64
CA ASP A 242 5.80 13.68 23.36
C ASP A 242 6.29 12.60 22.41
N PRO A 243 7.57 12.23 22.41
CA PRO A 243 8.12 11.25 21.48
C PRO A 243 7.55 9.84 21.68
N THR A 244 6.85 9.57 22.80
CA THR A 244 6.22 8.28 23.06
C THR A 244 4.77 8.22 22.54
N ALA A 245 4.10 9.36 22.38
CA ALA A 245 2.70 9.42 21.95
C ALA A 245 2.51 8.81 20.57
N ARG A 246 3.31 9.24 19.56
CA ARG A 246 3.23 8.74 18.18
C ARG A 246 3.41 7.22 18.09
N ASN A 247 4.36 6.67 18.83
CA ASN A 247 4.61 5.22 18.87
C ASN A 247 3.46 4.45 19.52
N ARG A 248 2.95 4.94 20.67
CA ARG A 248 1.84 4.31 21.39
C ARG A 248 0.54 4.35 20.60
N GLU A 249 0.19 5.50 20.07
CA GLU A 249 -1.08 5.69 19.37
C GLU A 249 -1.14 4.91 18.06
N PHE A 250 -0.02 4.79 17.34
CA PHE A 250 0.06 3.92 16.17
C PHE A 250 -0.18 2.44 16.55
N LYS A 251 0.45 1.95 17.64
CA LYS A 251 0.21 0.59 18.15
C LYS A 251 -1.26 0.38 18.58
N GLN A 252 -1.87 1.37 19.23
CA GLN A 252 -3.29 1.32 19.60
C GLN A 252 -4.20 1.21 18.39
N MET A 253 -3.90 1.93 17.32
CA MET A 253 -4.61 1.85 16.04
C MET A 253 -4.51 0.43 15.45
N VAL A 254 -3.31 -0.12 15.33
CA VAL A 254 -3.09 -1.46 14.80
C VAL A 254 -3.84 -2.50 15.63
N GLN A 255 -3.71 -2.46 16.95
CA GLN A 255 -4.41 -3.38 17.85
C GLN A 255 -5.95 -3.30 17.73
N ALA A 256 -6.49 -2.09 17.57
CA ALA A 256 -7.94 -1.92 17.41
C ALA A 256 -8.44 -2.52 16.08
N LEU A 257 -7.69 -2.34 14.99
CA LEU A 257 -8.00 -2.95 13.69
C LEU A 257 -7.87 -4.47 13.74
N HIS A 258 -6.83 -5.03 14.38
CA HIS A 258 -6.68 -6.47 14.58
C HIS A 258 -7.85 -7.08 15.36
N LYS A 259 -8.26 -6.44 16.46
CA LYS A 259 -9.45 -6.87 17.25
C LYS A 259 -10.73 -6.88 16.39
N ALA A 260 -10.79 -6.09 15.34
CA ALA A 260 -11.91 -6.06 14.39
C ALA A 260 -11.74 -7.05 13.20
N GLY A 261 -10.67 -7.83 13.16
CA GLY A 261 -10.38 -8.76 12.06
C GLY A 261 -9.82 -8.08 10.81
N ILE A 262 -9.24 -6.89 10.95
CA ILE A 262 -8.71 -6.07 9.85
C ILE A 262 -7.19 -6.01 9.95
N ARG A 263 -6.49 -6.35 8.87
CA ARG A 263 -5.04 -6.20 8.73
C ARG A 263 -4.64 -4.77 8.41
N VAL A 264 -3.42 -4.40 8.78
CA VAL A 264 -2.83 -3.10 8.47
C VAL A 264 -1.67 -3.26 7.50
N ILE A 265 -1.78 -2.61 6.35
CA ILE A 265 -0.75 -2.55 5.32
C ILE A 265 -0.11 -1.17 5.37
N LEU A 266 1.21 -1.11 5.52
CA LEU A 266 1.95 0.14 5.56
C LEU A 266 2.45 0.53 4.17
N ASP A 267 2.20 1.76 3.76
CA ASP A 267 2.81 2.36 2.57
C ASP A 267 4.25 2.78 2.89
N VAL A 268 5.21 2.26 2.14
CA VAL A 268 6.64 2.50 2.35
C VAL A 268 7.30 3.14 1.15
N VAL A 269 8.01 4.24 1.39
CA VAL A 269 8.64 5.10 0.38
C VAL A 269 10.16 4.99 0.46
N TYR A 270 10.69 3.76 0.31
CA TYR A 270 12.15 3.56 0.35
C TYR A 270 12.87 4.03 -0.93
N ASN A 271 12.11 4.36 -1.99
CA ASN A 271 12.68 4.72 -3.28
C ASN A 271 13.42 6.07 -3.29
N HIS A 272 13.12 6.98 -2.37
CA HIS A 272 13.80 8.29 -2.23
C HIS A 272 13.72 8.82 -0.81
N THR A 273 14.46 9.89 -0.53
CA THR A 273 14.34 10.71 0.69
C THR A 273 13.89 12.11 0.34
N TYR A 274 13.31 12.84 1.30
CA TYR A 274 12.84 14.22 1.06
C TYR A 274 13.94 15.15 0.54
N SER A 275 15.20 14.90 0.88
CA SER A 275 16.37 15.68 0.46
C SER A 275 17.63 14.82 0.54
N ILE A 276 18.56 15.00 -0.39
CA ILE A 276 19.92 14.47 -0.24
C ILE A 276 20.69 15.32 0.76
N ASP A 277 20.82 16.61 0.51
CA ASP A 277 21.76 17.50 1.24
C ASP A 277 21.40 17.62 2.72
N ASP A 278 20.10 17.67 3.06
CA ASP A 278 19.63 17.70 4.45
C ASP A 278 19.19 16.33 4.98
N GLY A 279 19.35 15.28 4.17
CA GLY A 279 18.93 13.90 4.49
C GLY A 279 19.86 13.20 5.48
N ASN A 280 19.28 12.36 6.36
CA ASN A 280 20.02 11.62 7.37
C ASN A 280 21.05 10.66 6.76
N PHE A 281 20.72 10.02 5.62
CA PHE A 281 21.63 9.13 4.89
C PHE A 281 22.90 9.85 4.46
N GLN A 282 22.76 11.03 3.83
CA GLN A 282 23.89 11.80 3.33
C GLN A 282 24.75 12.36 4.45
N LYS A 283 24.14 12.81 5.56
CA LYS A 283 24.87 13.31 6.73
C LYS A 283 25.63 12.21 7.46
N THR A 284 25.17 10.95 7.37
CA THR A 284 25.79 9.80 8.06
C THR A 284 26.81 9.08 7.16
N CYS A 285 26.43 8.75 5.92
CA CYS A 285 27.25 8.02 4.95
C CYS A 285 27.18 8.69 3.57
N PRO A 286 27.92 9.78 3.34
CA PRO A 286 27.83 10.56 2.10
C PRO A 286 28.04 9.69 0.85
N GLY A 287 27.10 9.78 -0.10
CA GLY A 287 27.20 9.14 -1.41
C GLY A 287 26.91 7.63 -1.45
N THR A 288 26.58 7.01 -0.32
CA THR A 288 26.47 5.55 -0.20
C THR A 288 25.06 5.02 -0.48
N PHE A 289 24.02 5.73 -0.02
CA PHE A 289 22.64 5.25 -0.09
C PHE A 289 21.91 5.62 -1.39
N TYR A 290 22.50 6.45 -2.22
CA TYR A 290 21.85 6.97 -3.43
C TYR A 290 22.56 6.51 -4.70
N ARG A 291 21.77 6.22 -5.75
CA ARG A 291 22.31 5.93 -7.08
C ARG A 291 22.80 7.19 -7.78
N LYS A 292 23.84 7.00 -8.58
CA LYS A 292 24.41 8.04 -9.44
C LYS A 292 24.36 7.61 -10.90
N ASN A 293 24.18 8.59 -11.77
CA ASN A 293 24.38 8.46 -13.20
C ASN A 293 25.86 8.28 -13.53
N ALA A 294 26.16 7.86 -14.77
CA ALA A 294 27.53 7.64 -15.23
C ALA A 294 28.41 8.91 -15.20
N ASP A 295 27.80 10.08 -15.26
CA ASP A 295 28.47 11.39 -15.16
C ASP A 295 28.71 11.85 -13.70
N GLY A 296 28.28 11.06 -12.72
CA GLY A 296 28.41 11.35 -11.29
C GLY A 296 27.28 12.19 -10.69
N SER A 297 26.33 12.66 -11.48
CA SER A 297 25.11 13.32 -10.98
C SER A 297 24.19 12.32 -10.26
N TRP A 298 23.29 12.81 -9.39
CA TRP A 298 22.31 11.97 -8.73
C TRP A 298 21.27 11.46 -9.72
N SER A 299 20.98 10.17 -9.67
CA SER A 299 19.88 9.57 -10.41
C SER A 299 18.53 9.97 -9.80
N ASN A 300 17.48 10.03 -10.63
CA ASN A 300 16.16 10.52 -10.23
C ASN A 300 15.01 9.66 -10.77
N GLY A 301 15.10 8.35 -10.57
CA GLY A 301 14.04 7.42 -10.94
C GLY A 301 12.73 7.66 -10.17
N SER A 302 12.80 8.27 -8.99
CA SER A 302 11.63 8.65 -8.21
C SER A 302 10.88 9.88 -8.75
N GLY A 303 11.51 10.72 -9.60
CA GLY A 303 10.95 12.01 -9.96
C GLY A 303 11.03 13.09 -8.86
N CYS A 304 11.52 12.74 -7.65
CA CYS A 304 11.61 13.61 -6.47
C CYS A 304 13.02 14.16 -6.22
N GLY A 305 13.89 14.11 -7.22
CA GLY A 305 15.26 14.67 -7.15
C GLY A 305 16.33 13.69 -6.72
N ASN A 306 15.98 12.47 -6.30
CA ASN A 306 16.94 11.43 -5.93
C ASN A 306 16.31 10.03 -6.05
N GLU A 307 17.15 9.00 -6.01
CA GLU A 307 16.72 7.62 -5.83
C GLU A 307 17.70 6.87 -4.92
N THR A 308 17.19 5.98 -4.09
CA THR A 308 18.01 5.13 -3.24
C THR A 308 18.57 3.94 -4.01
N ALA A 309 19.73 3.47 -3.58
CA ALA A 309 20.46 2.39 -4.21
C ALA A 309 20.16 1.04 -3.53
N SER A 310 18.95 0.48 -3.73
CA SER A 310 18.54 -0.81 -3.14
C SER A 310 19.45 -1.98 -3.54
N ASP A 311 20.12 -1.88 -4.69
CA ASP A 311 21.14 -2.82 -5.17
C ASP A 311 22.44 -2.78 -4.34
N GLN A 312 22.67 -1.74 -3.53
CA GLN A 312 23.80 -1.67 -2.59
C GLN A 312 23.45 -2.42 -1.30
N GLU A 313 24.38 -3.25 -0.82
CA GLU A 313 24.15 -4.15 0.31
C GLU A 313 23.69 -3.42 1.59
N ILE A 314 24.26 -2.26 1.89
CA ILE A 314 23.85 -1.46 3.06
C ILE A 314 22.42 -0.96 2.96
N MET A 315 21.98 -0.47 1.79
CA MET A 315 20.60 -0.01 1.60
C MET A 315 19.63 -1.20 1.60
N ARG A 316 19.99 -2.31 0.99
CA ARG A 316 19.22 -3.56 1.00
C ARG A 316 18.99 -4.05 2.43
N GLN A 317 20.05 -4.15 3.24
CA GLN A 317 19.94 -4.55 4.64
C GLN A 317 19.18 -3.53 5.49
N TYR A 318 19.31 -2.24 5.18
CA TYR A 318 18.50 -1.20 5.79
C TYR A 318 17.01 -1.45 5.55
N MET A 319 16.60 -1.68 4.30
CA MET A 319 15.20 -1.95 3.94
C MET A 319 14.68 -3.21 4.64
N LEU A 320 15.44 -4.31 4.60
CA LEU A 320 15.09 -5.56 5.29
C LEU A 320 14.90 -5.35 6.80
N THR A 321 15.83 -4.63 7.43
CA THR A 321 15.78 -4.36 8.87
C THR A 321 14.61 -3.45 9.22
N SER A 322 14.31 -2.45 8.39
CA SER A 322 13.21 -1.53 8.57
C SER A 322 11.85 -2.23 8.43
N VAL A 323 11.66 -3.01 7.36
CA VAL A 323 10.44 -3.82 7.15
C VAL A 323 10.23 -4.78 8.32
N LYS A 324 11.28 -5.50 8.73
CA LYS A 324 11.20 -6.41 9.89
C LYS A 324 10.87 -5.66 11.18
N TYR A 325 11.43 -4.47 11.40
CA TYR A 325 11.13 -3.64 12.56
C TYR A 325 9.64 -3.24 12.61
N TRP A 326 9.03 -2.86 11.50
CA TRP A 326 7.60 -2.55 11.45
C TRP A 326 6.72 -3.78 11.74
N ILE A 327 7.16 -4.98 11.32
CA ILE A 327 6.47 -6.23 11.66
C ILE A 327 6.59 -6.55 13.15
N ASP A 328 7.80 -6.49 13.69
CA ASP A 328 8.09 -6.93 15.06
C ASP A 328 7.57 -5.93 16.11
N GLU A 329 7.73 -4.63 15.87
CA GLU A 329 7.42 -3.57 16.83
C GLU A 329 5.98 -3.07 16.74
N TYR A 330 5.44 -2.98 15.51
CA TYR A 330 4.12 -2.41 15.25
C TYR A 330 3.10 -3.42 14.74
N HIS A 331 3.46 -4.69 14.60
CA HIS A 331 2.63 -5.78 14.12
C HIS A 331 2.01 -5.53 12.72
N ILE A 332 2.71 -4.83 11.85
CA ILE A 332 2.26 -4.56 10.48
C ILE A 332 2.10 -5.87 9.70
N ASP A 333 1.05 -5.97 8.87
CA ASP A 333 0.58 -7.19 8.19
C ASP A 333 0.85 -7.23 6.70
N GLY A 334 1.45 -6.21 6.16
CA GLY A 334 1.79 -6.12 4.74
C GLY A 334 2.39 -4.78 4.38
N PHE A 335 2.92 -4.68 3.18
CA PHE A 335 3.62 -3.48 2.71
C PHE A 335 3.26 -3.17 1.27
N ARG A 336 2.93 -1.89 1.01
CA ARG A 336 2.87 -1.33 -0.34
C ARG A 336 4.12 -0.50 -0.58
N PHE A 337 4.86 -0.85 -1.61
CA PHE A 337 6.07 -0.12 -2.01
C PHE A 337 5.73 0.96 -3.02
N ASP A 338 5.88 2.19 -2.61
CA ASP A 338 5.83 3.35 -3.49
C ASP A 338 6.92 3.25 -4.55
N LEU A 339 6.59 3.53 -5.82
CA LEU A 339 7.50 3.41 -6.95
C LEU A 339 8.40 2.15 -6.85
N MET A 340 7.80 1.01 -6.61
CA MET A 340 8.51 -0.28 -6.44
C MET A 340 9.48 -0.54 -7.60
N GLY A 341 9.14 -0.06 -8.81
CA GLY A 341 9.97 -0.15 -10.00
C GLY A 341 11.32 0.59 -9.93
N VAL A 342 11.58 1.35 -8.87
CA VAL A 342 12.91 1.94 -8.59
C VAL A 342 13.82 0.94 -7.87
N HIS A 343 13.26 -0.04 -7.15
CA HIS A 343 14.02 -1.05 -6.43
C HIS A 343 14.45 -2.20 -7.35
N ASP A 344 15.53 -2.87 -6.98
CA ASP A 344 15.99 -4.04 -7.69
C ASP A 344 15.23 -5.32 -7.28
N ILE A 345 15.12 -6.27 -8.23
CA ILE A 345 14.40 -7.54 -8.07
C ILE A 345 14.96 -8.36 -6.90
N GLU A 346 16.29 -8.38 -6.70
CA GLU A 346 16.90 -9.17 -5.63
C GLU A 346 16.47 -8.67 -4.26
N THR A 347 16.46 -7.35 -4.07
CA THR A 347 16.01 -6.73 -2.80
C THR A 347 14.54 -7.03 -2.54
N MET A 348 13.69 -6.88 -3.55
CA MET A 348 12.25 -7.17 -3.38
C MET A 348 11.99 -8.64 -3.07
N ASN A 349 12.70 -9.58 -3.72
CA ASN A 349 12.61 -11.00 -3.39
C ASN A 349 13.06 -11.28 -1.95
N LYS A 350 14.21 -10.74 -1.50
CA LYS A 350 14.67 -10.92 -0.12
C LYS A 350 13.69 -10.36 0.92
N ILE A 351 13.05 -9.24 0.62
CA ILE A 351 12.00 -8.69 1.48
C ILE A 351 10.79 -9.62 1.53
N ALA A 352 10.30 -10.07 0.38
CA ALA A 352 9.17 -10.99 0.32
C ALA A 352 9.46 -12.32 1.02
N ASP A 353 10.63 -12.89 0.81
CA ASP A 353 11.06 -14.13 1.47
C ASP A 353 11.11 -13.97 2.99
N MET A 354 11.66 -12.85 3.48
CA MET A 354 11.70 -12.55 4.92
C MET A 354 10.30 -12.37 5.48
N VAL A 355 9.44 -11.59 4.83
CA VAL A 355 8.05 -11.35 5.24
C VAL A 355 7.27 -12.67 5.27
N HIS A 356 7.35 -13.47 4.21
CA HIS A 356 6.63 -14.74 4.11
C HIS A 356 7.21 -15.84 5.00
N SER A 357 8.45 -15.73 5.44
CA SER A 357 9.00 -16.61 6.48
C SER A 357 8.37 -16.37 7.85
N ILE A 358 7.84 -15.17 8.10
CA ILE A 358 7.11 -14.80 9.31
C ILE A 358 5.63 -15.20 9.19
N ASP A 359 4.99 -14.81 8.09
CA ASP A 359 3.61 -15.18 7.77
C ASP A 359 3.40 -15.18 6.25
N PRO A 360 3.20 -16.36 5.62
CA PRO A 360 3.07 -16.50 4.17
C PRO A 360 1.80 -15.82 3.60
N THR A 361 0.92 -15.32 4.44
CA THR A 361 -0.30 -14.63 4.04
C THR A 361 -0.20 -13.11 4.09
N MET A 362 0.95 -12.55 4.48
CA MET A 362 1.22 -11.12 4.43
C MET A 362 1.38 -10.65 2.98
N LEU A 363 0.79 -9.50 2.66
CA LEU A 363 0.90 -8.90 1.33
C LEU A 363 2.19 -8.08 1.19
N VAL A 364 2.91 -8.31 0.09
CA VAL A 364 3.99 -7.46 -0.40
C VAL A 364 3.64 -7.06 -1.83
N TYR A 365 3.36 -5.79 -2.05
CA TYR A 365 2.98 -5.30 -3.37
C TYR A 365 3.43 -3.86 -3.59
N GLY A 366 3.34 -3.37 -4.80
CA GLY A 366 3.70 -1.99 -5.07
C GLY A 366 3.47 -1.55 -6.51
N GLU A 367 3.92 -0.36 -6.79
CA GLU A 367 3.87 0.24 -8.11
C GLU A 367 5.01 -0.29 -8.97
N GLY A 368 4.67 -1.10 -9.97
CA GLY A 368 5.63 -1.69 -10.90
C GLY A 368 6.16 -0.72 -11.97
N TRP A 369 6.41 0.53 -11.59
CA TRP A 369 6.96 1.60 -12.45
C TRP A 369 7.86 2.54 -11.66
N SER A 370 8.55 3.43 -12.38
CA SER A 370 9.30 4.58 -11.87
C SER A 370 8.69 5.86 -12.42
N ALA A 371 8.86 6.98 -11.72
CA ALA A 371 8.41 8.29 -12.19
C ALA A 371 9.43 8.99 -13.09
N GLY A 372 10.69 8.50 -13.13
CA GLY A 372 11.77 9.01 -13.96
C GLY A 372 12.70 7.90 -14.42
N SER A 373 13.84 8.27 -15.00
CA SER A 373 14.86 7.32 -15.44
C SER A 373 15.74 6.88 -14.26
N CYS A 374 15.84 5.57 -14.03
CA CYS A 374 16.72 4.99 -13.04
C CYS A 374 18.13 4.73 -13.61
N ALA A 375 19.17 4.95 -12.81
CA ALA A 375 20.53 4.61 -13.15
C ALA A 375 20.85 3.11 -12.90
N TYR A 376 19.88 2.23 -13.08
CA TYR A 376 20.02 0.79 -12.93
C TYR A 376 19.30 0.06 -14.08
N PRO A 377 19.80 -1.11 -14.55
CA PRO A 377 19.21 -1.81 -15.70
C PRO A 377 17.74 -2.16 -15.48
N GLY A 378 16.87 -1.81 -16.43
CA GLY A 378 15.42 -1.99 -16.31
C GLY A 378 14.96 -3.45 -16.19
N ASP A 379 15.72 -4.39 -16.76
CA ASP A 379 15.50 -5.84 -16.64
C ASP A 379 15.83 -6.40 -15.25
N LYS A 380 16.52 -5.60 -14.42
CA LYS A 380 16.85 -5.91 -13.01
C LYS A 380 16.02 -5.11 -12.00
N LEU A 381 15.18 -4.21 -12.47
CA LEU A 381 14.27 -3.42 -11.63
C LEU A 381 12.95 -4.16 -11.40
N ALA A 382 12.33 -3.90 -10.26
CA ALA A 382 11.05 -4.49 -9.86
C ALA A 382 9.86 -3.85 -10.62
N MET A 383 10.02 -3.69 -11.94
CA MET A 383 8.98 -3.22 -12.85
C MET A 383 7.87 -4.25 -13.00
N LYS A 384 6.66 -3.82 -13.33
CA LYS A 384 5.49 -4.67 -13.57
C LYS A 384 5.81 -5.83 -14.54
N ALA A 385 6.53 -5.56 -15.61
CA ALA A 385 6.93 -6.58 -16.59
C ALA A 385 7.82 -7.70 -15.98
N ASN A 386 8.47 -7.44 -14.86
CA ASN A 386 9.39 -8.35 -14.18
C ASN A 386 8.77 -9.10 -12.99
N VAL A 387 7.48 -8.89 -12.69
CA VAL A 387 6.80 -9.49 -11.51
C VAL A 387 6.89 -11.01 -11.48
N LYS A 388 6.93 -11.68 -12.62
CA LYS A 388 7.18 -13.14 -12.71
C LYS A 388 8.50 -13.58 -12.07
N GLN A 389 9.49 -12.69 -11.97
CA GLN A 389 10.77 -12.96 -11.30
C GLN A 389 10.69 -12.76 -9.78
N MET A 390 9.53 -12.32 -9.28
CA MET A 390 9.27 -12.00 -7.87
C MET A 390 7.99 -12.72 -7.38
N PRO A 391 8.02 -14.05 -7.21
CA PRO A 391 6.80 -14.85 -6.96
C PRO A 391 6.05 -14.47 -5.67
N GLY A 392 6.71 -13.83 -4.71
CA GLY A 392 6.13 -13.33 -3.46
C GLY A 392 5.65 -11.89 -3.52
N VAL A 393 5.70 -11.22 -4.68
CA VAL A 393 5.39 -9.80 -4.83
C VAL A 393 4.26 -9.60 -5.84
N ALA A 394 3.31 -8.72 -5.52
CA ALA A 394 2.26 -8.30 -6.42
C ALA A 394 2.49 -6.87 -6.95
N ALA A 395 1.83 -6.53 -8.04
CA ALA A 395 1.87 -5.18 -8.60
C ALA A 395 0.47 -4.66 -8.96
N PHE A 396 0.31 -3.36 -8.90
CA PHE A 396 -0.87 -2.67 -9.42
C PHE A 396 -1.02 -2.88 -10.93
N SER A 397 -2.25 -3.18 -11.37
CA SER A 397 -2.57 -3.32 -12.78
C SER A 397 -3.16 -2.02 -13.34
N ASP A 398 -2.31 -1.15 -13.86
CA ASP A 398 -2.73 0.01 -14.64
C ASP A 398 -3.45 -0.40 -15.94
N ASP A 399 -3.27 -1.65 -16.40
CA ASP A 399 -3.99 -2.20 -17.55
C ASP A 399 -5.51 -2.19 -17.33
N ILE A 400 -6.00 -2.74 -16.20
CA ILE A 400 -7.44 -2.74 -15.89
C ILE A 400 -7.93 -1.36 -15.48
N ARG A 401 -7.15 -0.61 -14.69
CA ARG A 401 -7.49 0.76 -14.27
C ARG A 401 -7.79 1.64 -15.47
N ASP A 402 -6.85 1.71 -16.40
CA ASP A 402 -6.94 2.63 -17.54
C ASP A 402 -7.86 2.09 -18.64
N ALA A 403 -8.03 0.77 -18.74
CA ALA A 403 -9.07 0.18 -19.60
C ALA A 403 -10.49 0.55 -19.12
N LEU A 404 -10.69 0.68 -17.83
CA LEU A 404 -11.97 1.14 -17.27
C LEU A 404 -12.15 2.65 -17.46
N ARG A 405 -11.28 3.46 -16.84
CA ARG A 405 -11.50 4.91 -16.66
C ARG A 405 -10.82 5.81 -17.69
N GLY A 406 -9.88 5.29 -18.46
CA GLY A 406 -9.03 6.06 -19.38
C GLY A 406 -7.60 6.26 -18.86
N PRO A 407 -6.66 6.65 -19.75
CA PRO A 407 -5.23 6.69 -19.47
C PRO A 407 -4.87 7.75 -18.41
N TRP A 408 -3.84 7.49 -17.62
CA TRP A 408 -3.40 8.35 -16.53
C TRP A 408 -2.98 9.76 -16.99
N ASP A 409 -2.45 9.90 -18.22
CA ASP A 409 -1.93 11.13 -18.81
C ASP A 409 -2.98 11.96 -19.57
N GLY A 410 -4.26 11.67 -19.42
CA GLY A 410 -5.32 12.33 -20.16
C GLY A 410 -6.65 12.35 -19.42
N ASP A 411 -6.86 13.34 -18.55
CA ASP A 411 -8.04 13.44 -17.67
C ASP A 411 -9.37 13.50 -18.41
N ASP A 412 -9.38 14.02 -19.63
CA ASP A 412 -10.54 14.15 -20.52
C ASP A 412 -10.75 12.94 -21.43
N LYS A 413 -9.85 11.95 -21.41
CA LYS A 413 -9.93 10.75 -22.26
C LYS A 413 -10.70 9.66 -21.54
N ALA A 414 -11.81 9.25 -22.11
CA ALA A 414 -12.58 8.10 -21.65
C ALA A 414 -11.99 6.76 -22.18
N ALA A 415 -12.52 5.64 -21.64
CA ALA A 415 -12.24 4.30 -22.11
C ALA A 415 -13.54 3.46 -22.07
N PHE A 416 -13.48 2.22 -21.59
CA PHE A 416 -14.63 1.31 -21.56
C PHE A 416 -15.85 1.95 -20.87
N LEU A 417 -15.70 2.55 -19.69
CA LEU A 417 -16.81 3.20 -18.96
C LEU A 417 -17.46 4.34 -19.77
N GLY A 418 -16.71 4.98 -20.65
CA GLY A 418 -17.24 5.99 -21.56
C GLY A 418 -17.98 5.42 -22.80
N GLY A 419 -18.09 4.10 -22.92
CA GLY A 419 -18.68 3.45 -24.08
C GLY A 419 -17.77 3.46 -25.31
N LEU A 420 -16.45 3.45 -25.10
CA LEU A 420 -15.45 3.37 -26.17
C LEU A 420 -14.99 1.92 -26.35
N PRO A 421 -15.04 1.38 -27.60
CA PRO A 421 -14.56 0.04 -27.90
C PRO A 421 -13.03 -0.04 -27.93
N GLY A 422 -12.50 -1.28 -27.85
CA GLY A 422 -11.08 -1.56 -27.96
C GLY A 422 -10.36 -1.80 -26.63
N PHE A 423 -11.07 -1.70 -25.51
CA PHE A 423 -10.54 -1.95 -24.17
C PHE A 423 -10.92 -3.33 -23.59
N GLU A 424 -11.71 -4.12 -24.33
CA GLU A 424 -12.25 -5.39 -23.88
C GLU A 424 -11.14 -6.41 -23.56
N GLU A 425 -10.05 -6.44 -24.35
CA GLU A 425 -8.94 -7.36 -24.09
C GLU A 425 -8.14 -6.96 -22.84
N SER A 426 -8.00 -5.67 -22.56
CA SER A 426 -7.39 -5.19 -21.32
C SER A 426 -8.25 -5.51 -20.09
N LEU A 427 -9.57 -5.45 -20.22
CA LEU A 427 -10.49 -5.91 -19.17
C LEU A 427 -10.41 -7.41 -18.97
N LYS A 428 -10.39 -8.22 -20.04
CA LYS A 428 -10.19 -9.68 -19.92
C LYS A 428 -8.87 -10.01 -19.24
N PHE A 429 -7.81 -9.29 -19.59
CA PHE A 429 -6.51 -9.42 -18.95
C PHE A 429 -6.57 -9.17 -17.43
N GLY A 430 -7.23 -8.09 -17.01
CA GLY A 430 -7.47 -7.80 -15.59
C GLY A 430 -8.39 -8.83 -14.92
N ILE A 431 -9.47 -9.23 -15.58
CA ILE A 431 -10.42 -10.22 -15.04
C ILE A 431 -9.74 -11.56 -14.72
N VAL A 432 -8.81 -12.02 -15.56
CA VAL A 432 -8.06 -13.27 -15.29
C VAL A 432 -6.91 -13.09 -14.28
N GLY A 433 -6.70 -11.89 -13.73
CA GLY A 433 -5.64 -11.64 -12.77
C GLY A 433 -4.24 -11.53 -13.39
N ALA A 434 -4.14 -10.98 -14.60
CA ALA A 434 -2.89 -10.76 -15.36
C ALA A 434 -2.05 -12.02 -15.61
N ILE A 435 -2.65 -13.20 -15.49
CA ILE A 435 -2.00 -14.48 -15.76
C ILE A 435 -2.13 -14.86 -17.25
N GLN A 436 -1.37 -15.89 -17.66
CA GLN A 436 -1.56 -16.51 -18.98
C GLN A 436 -2.92 -17.18 -19.08
N HIS A 437 -3.74 -16.75 -20.06
CA HIS A 437 -5.06 -17.33 -20.33
C HIS A 437 -5.30 -17.47 -21.84
N PRO A 438 -5.84 -18.62 -22.35
CA PRO A 438 -5.95 -18.89 -23.78
C PRO A 438 -6.92 -17.97 -24.54
N GLN A 439 -7.84 -17.32 -23.84
CA GLN A 439 -8.85 -16.43 -24.45
C GLN A 439 -8.50 -14.94 -24.33
N VAL A 440 -7.28 -14.59 -23.93
CA VAL A 440 -6.79 -13.20 -23.88
C VAL A 440 -5.84 -12.96 -25.04
N ASN A 441 -6.13 -11.95 -25.85
CA ASN A 441 -5.24 -11.50 -26.91
C ASN A 441 -4.31 -10.39 -26.38
N TYR A 442 -3.13 -10.76 -25.89
CA TYR A 442 -2.18 -9.83 -25.26
C TYR A 442 -1.71 -8.71 -26.18
N SER A 443 -1.68 -8.94 -27.51
CA SER A 443 -1.30 -7.88 -28.46
C SER A 443 -2.23 -6.66 -28.43
N LYS A 444 -3.48 -6.86 -27.97
CA LYS A 444 -4.51 -5.82 -27.86
C LYS A 444 -4.67 -5.26 -26.46
N VAL A 445 -3.95 -5.78 -25.46
CA VAL A 445 -3.91 -5.19 -24.11
C VAL A 445 -3.20 -3.84 -24.20
N ASN A 446 -3.66 -2.83 -23.46
CA ASN A 446 -3.14 -1.46 -23.57
C ASN A 446 -1.63 -1.36 -23.27
N TYR A 447 -1.14 -1.86 -22.14
CA TYR A 447 0.26 -1.74 -21.73
C TYR A 447 1.00 -3.09 -21.77
N SER A 448 0.50 -4.10 -21.06
CA SER A 448 1.14 -5.40 -20.90
C SER A 448 0.93 -6.29 -22.12
N LYS A 449 1.97 -6.46 -22.95
CA LYS A 449 1.88 -7.32 -24.16
C LYS A 449 2.12 -8.80 -23.87
N ASP A 450 2.42 -9.13 -22.62
CA ASP A 450 2.56 -10.47 -22.05
C ASP A 450 1.95 -10.49 -20.65
N PRO A 451 1.52 -11.67 -20.14
CA PRO A 451 1.09 -11.78 -18.76
C PRO A 451 2.24 -11.41 -17.83
N PHE A 452 2.00 -10.58 -16.81
CA PHE A 452 3.03 -10.23 -15.84
C PHE A 452 2.98 -11.06 -14.55
N ALA A 453 1.87 -11.75 -14.29
CA ALA A 453 1.67 -12.56 -13.10
C ALA A 453 1.82 -14.05 -13.37
N LEU A 454 2.40 -14.80 -12.43
CA LEU A 454 2.38 -16.27 -12.39
C LEU A 454 1.06 -16.76 -11.79
N GLU A 455 0.59 -16.08 -10.74
CA GLU A 455 -0.64 -16.36 -10.02
C GLU A 455 -1.51 -15.09 -9.93
N PRO A 456 -2.83 -15.20 -9.90
CA PRO A 456 -3.72 -14.02 -9.87
C PRO A 456 -3.53 -13.16 -8.62
N THR A 457 -3.01 -13.72 -7.53
CA THR A 457 -2.65 -12.99 -6.30
C THR A 457 -1.46 -12.05 -6.46
N GLN A 458 -0.76 -12.08 -7.58
CA GLN A 458 0.28 -11.10 -7.93
C GLN A 458 -0.26 -9.87 -8.65
N MET A 459 -1.57 -9.75 -8.83
CA MET A 459 -2.21 -8.58 -9.42
C MET A 459 -3.10 -7.87 -8.42
N ILE A 460 -2.88 -6.55 -8.23
CA ILE A 460 -3.81 -5.67 -7.53
C ILE A 460 -4.80 -5.10 -8.56
N SER A 461 -6.08 -5.42 -8.38
CA SER A 461 -7.18 -4.97 -9.22
C SER A 461 -7.82 -3.71 -8.65
N TYR A 462 -7.85 -2.63 -9.41
CA TYR A 462 -8.36 -1.34 -8.95
C TYR A 462 -8.83 -0.46 -10.10
N VAL A 463 -9.58 0.58 -9.80
CA VAL A 463 -10.01 1.59 -10.78
C VAL A 463 -9.53 2.98 -10.43
N SER A 464 -9.33 3.31 -9.16
CA SER A 464 -8.65 4.52 -8.71
C SER A 464 -7.92 4.30 -7.38
N CYS A 465 -7.01 5.19 -7.05
CA CYS A 465 -6.25 5.25 -5.80
C CYS A 465 -6.12 6.71 -5.37
N HIS A 466 -5.23 7.00 -4.40
CA HIS A 466 -4.97 8.38 -3.99
C HIS A 466 -4.39 9.24 -5.10
N ASP A 467 -3.55 8.65 -5.98
CA ASP A 467 -2.95 9.31 -7.15
C ASP A 467 -3.97 9.57 -8.27
N ASP A 468 -3.70 10.57 -9.07
CA ASP A 468 -4.54 11.04 -10.17
C ASP A 468 -5.94 11.49 -9.68
N MET A 469 -6.88 11.62 -10.61
CA MET A 469 -8.28 11.88 -10.27
C MET A 469 -8.93 10.66 -9.62
N CYS A 470 -9.70 10.85 -8.54
CA CYS A 470 -10.61 9.83 -8.06
C CYS A 470 -11.68 9.49 -9.13
N LEU A 471 -12.32 8.32 -9.01
CA LEU A 471 -13.21 7.79 -10.05
C LEU A 471 -14.32 8.78 -10.44
N VAL A 472 -14.99 9.39 -9.46
CA VAL A 472 -16.08 10.37 -9.69
C VAL A 472 -15.60 11.55 -10.53
N ASP A 473 -14.46 12.13 -10.18
CA ASP A 473 -13.91 13.28 -10.90
C ASP A 473 -13.48 12.90 -12.31
N ARG A 474 -12.87 11.71 -12.45
CA ARG A 474 -12.46 11.18 -13.74
C ARG A 474 -13.65 10.95 -14.68
N LEU A 475 -14.71 10.33 -14.20
CA LEU A 475 -15.93 10.09 -14.99
C LEU A 475 -16.60 11.42 -15.41
N ARG A 476 -16.63 12.41 -14.53
CA ARG A 476 -17.16 13.74 -14.86
C ARG A 476 -16.33 14.49 -15.89
N ALA A 477 -15.01 14.30 -15.88
CA ALA A 477 -14.11 14.95 -16.82
C ALA A 477 -14.14 14.29 -18.21
N SER A 478 -14.21 12.95 -18.26
CA SER A 478 -13.98 12.18 -19.49
C SER A 478 -15.24 11.67 -20.17
N VAL A 479 -16.35 11.45 -19.43
CA VAL A 479 -17.55 10.81 -20.02
C VAL A 479 -18.63 11.86 -20.31
N PRO A 480 -19.01 12.06 -21.60
CA PRO A 480 -20.06 13.00 -21.97
C PRO A 480 -21.40 12.68 -21.27
N GLY A 481 -22.08 13.73 -20.78
CA GLY A 481 -23.40 13.61 -20.17
C GLY A 481 -23.43 13.14 -18.70
N VAL A 482 -22.27 12.89 -18.09
CA VAL A 482 -22.15 12.49 -16.67
C VAL A 482 -22.08 13.72 -15.75
N LYS A 483 -21.43 14.78 -16.19
CA LYS A 483 -21.34 16.01 -15.38
C LYS A 483 -22.73 16.59 -15.10
N GLY A 484 -23.09 16.68 -13.82
CA GLY A 484 -24.43 17.13 -13.37
C GLY A 484 -25.52 16.08 -13.50
N ASN A 485 -25.17 14.83 -13.78
CA ASN A 485 -26.09 13.71 -13.87
C ASN A 485 -25.65 12.57 -12.93
N ASP A 486 -26.04 12.68 -11.67
CA ASP A 486 -25.62 11.72 -10.64
C ASP A 486 -26.13 10.30 -10.91
N LYS A 487 -27.25 10.11 -11.61
CA LYS A 487 -27.75 8.78 -11.95
C LYS A 487 -26.81 8.04 -12.92
N GLU A 488 -26.33 8.72 -13.94
CA GLU A 488 -25.38 8.13 -14.88
C GLU A 488 -23.99 7.94 -14.22
N LEU A 489 -23.59 8.86 -13.37
CA LEU A 489 -22.36 8.74 -12.57
C LEU A 489 -22.39 7.47 -11.72
N VAL A 490 -23.48 7.28 -10.94
CA VAL A 490 -23.67 6.08 -10.09
C VAL A 490 -23.60 4.81 -10.91
N LYS A 491 -24.30 4.70 -12.04
CA LYS A 491 -24.25 3.51 -12.89
C LYS A 491 -22.83 3.15 -13.33
N LEU A 492 -22.06 4.14 -13.73
CA LEU A 492 -20.68 3.91 -14.20
C LEU A 492 -19.74 3.55 -13.05
N ASP A 493 -19.94 4.14 -11.87
CA ASP A 493 -19.23 3.80 -10.66
C ASP A 493 -19.49 2.33 -10.26
N LEU A 494 -20.76 1.91 -10.20
CA LEU A 494 -21.16 0.54 -9.87
C LEU A 494 -20.65 -0.47 -10.91
N LEU A 495 -20.68 -0.12 -12.21
CA LEU A 495 -20.14 -0.95 -13.29
C LEU A 495 -18.61 -1.12 -13.14
N ALA A 496 -17.90 -0.05 -12.83
CA ALA A 496 -16.45 -0.09 -12.60
C ALA A 496 -16.09 -1.03 -11.45
N GLN A 497 -16.77 -0.88 -10.32
CA GLN A 497 -16.49 -1.71 -9.14
C GLN A 497 -16.92 -3.16 -9.34
N THR A 498 -17.98 -3.40 -10.12
CA THR A 498 -18.31 -4.78 -10.50
C THR A 498 -17.14 -5.44 -11.22
N ALA A 499 -16.50 -4.75 -12.18
CA ALA A 499 -15.33 -5.29 -12.87
C ALA A 499 -14.14 -5.55 -11.91
N VAL A 500 -13.89 -4.64 -10.95
CA VAL A 500 -12.80 -4.79 -9.97
C VAL A 500 -13.06 -5.98 -9.04
N PHE A 501 -14.23 -6.04 -8.39
CA PHE A 501 -14.52 -7.03 -7.35
C PHE A 501 -14.84 -8.43 -7.90
N THR A 502 -15.18 -8.57 -9.18
CA THR A 502 -15.39 -9.88 -9.82
C THR A 502 -14.18 -10.39 -10.60
N SER A 503 -13.07 -9.62 -10.64
CA SER A 503 -11.79 -10.05 -11.20
C SER A 503 -11.05 -11.03 -10.26
N GLN A 504 -10.13 -11.81 -10.82
CA GLN A 504 -9.36 -12.81 -10.05
C GLN A 504 -8.18 -12.23 -9.26
N GLY A 505 -7.77 -11.00 -9.56
CA GLY A 505 -6.77 -10.26 -8.77
C GLY A 505 -7.27 -9.88 -7.38
N ILE A 506 -6.37 -9.34 -6.54
CA ILE A 506 -6.72 -8.83 -5.21
C ILE A 506 -7.40 -7.46 -5.38
N PRO A 507 -8.66 -7.29 -4.95
CA PRO A 507 -9.37 -6.02 -5.11
C PRO A 507 -8.86 -4.96 -4.14
N PHE A 508 -8.77 -3.77 -4.66
CA PHE A 508 -8.32 -2.57 -3.97
C PHE A 508 -9.28 -1.42 -4.28
N MET A 509 -9.64 -0.65 -3.28
CA MET A 509 -10.48 0.53 -3.42
C MET A 509 -9.94 1.71 -2.64
N LEU A 510 -10.11 2.91 -3.18
CA LEU A 510 -9.81 4.16 -2.49
C LEU A 510 -10.91 4.46 -1.45
N SER A 511 -10.53 4.87 -0.25
CA SER A 511 -11.48 5.30 0.78
C SER A 511 -12.41 6.40 0.28
N GLY A 512 -13.71 6.20 0.48
CA GLY A 512 -14.76 7.12 0.06
C GLY A 512 -15.33 6.87 -1.33
N GLU A 513 -14.80 5.92 -2.12
CA GLU A 513 -15.47 5.52 -3.37
C GLU A 513 -16.89 5.02 -3.09
N GLU A 514 -17.07 4.27 -2.00
CA GLU A 514 -18.37 3.80 -1.51
C GLU A 514 -19.31 4.93 -1.06
N LEU A 515 -18.82 6.17 -1.06
CA LEU A 515 -19.53 7.40 -0.71
C LEU A 515 -19.62 8.37 -1.91
N LEU A 516 -19.20 7.97 -3.11
CA LEU A 516 -18.98 8.82 -4.29
C LEU A 516 -17.98 9.96 -4.01
N ARG A 517 -16.78 9.60 -3.56
CA ARG A 517 -15.71 10.57 -3.24
C ARG A 517 -15.45 11.54 -4.39
N ASP A 518 -15.48 12.83 -4.06
CA ASP A 518 -15.33 13.96 -4.97
C ASP A 518 -14.19 14.86 -4.48
N LYS A 519 -13.11 14.92 -5.22
CA LYS A 519 -11.97 15.84 -5.00
C LYS A 519 -12.05 17.09 -5.88
N LYS A 520 -13.25 17.38 -6.40
CA LYS A 520 -13.59 18.59 -7.17
C LYS A 520 -12.74 18.75 -8.45
N GLY A 521 -12.38 17.65 -9.07
CA GLY A 521 -11.60 17.63 -10.30
C GLY A 521 -10.11 17.91 -10.10
N VAL A 522 -9.59 17.84 -8.87
CA VAL A 522 -8.16 18.01 -8.63
C VAL A 522 -7.45 16.71 -9.00
N HIS A 523 -6.55 16.79 -9.99
CA HIS A 523 -5.79 15.64 -10.50
C HIS A 523 -4.80 15.13 -9.45
N ASN A 524 -3.93 15.99 -8.93
CA ASN A 524 -2.93 15.62 -7.94
C ASN A 524 -3.13 16.45 -6.66
N SER A 525 -3.70 15.83 -5.63
CA SER A 525 -4.17 16.51 -4.42
C SER A 525 -3.22 16.40 -3.22
N TYR A 526 -1.93 16.02 -3.44
CA TYR A 526 -0.98 15.65 -2.38
C TYR A 526 -0.77 16.74 -1.31
N GLU A 527 -0.91 18.02 -1.65
CA GLU A 527 -0.82 19.16 -0.73
C GLU A 527 -2.08 20.05 -0.73
N SER A 528 -3.16 19.56 -1.35
CA SER A 528 -4.44 20.28 -1.38
C SER A 528 -5.09 20.31 0.01
N PRO A 529 -5.87 21.34 0.35
CA PRO A 529 -6.45 21.47 1.68
C PRO A 529 -7.50 20.38 1.97
N ASP A 530 -7.85 20.24 3.25
CA ASP A 530 -8.90 19.31 3.72
C ASP A 530 -10.21 19.43 2.95
N SER A 531 -10.58 20.63 2.48
CA SER A 531 -11.80 20.85 1.69
C SER A 531 -11.84 20.09 0.36
N ILE A 532 -10.68 19.64 -0.13
CA ILE A 532 -10.50 18.78 -1.30
C ILE A 532 -10.37 17.31 -0.89
N ASN A 533 -9.50 17.03 0.10
CA ASN A 533 -9.07 15.67 0.41
C ASN A 533 -9.99 14.91 1.37
N ARG A 534 -10.64 15.60 2.31
CA ARG A 534 -11.49 14.95 3.34
C ARG A 534 -12.64 14.16 2.73
N LEU A 535 -13.02 13.07 3.37
CA LEU A 535 -14.22 12.32 3.02
C LEU A 535 -15.49 13.13 3.37
N ASP A 536 -16.47 13.15 2.47
CA ASP A 536 -17.84 13.63 2.77
C ASP A 536 -18.70 12.43 3.21
N TRP A 537 -18.74 12.20 4.51
CA TRP A 537 -19.53 11.12 5.11
C TRP A 537 -21.03 11.21 4.84
N ASN A 538 -21.54 12.40 4.44
CA ASN A 538 -22.92 12.55 4.02
C ASN A 538 -23.23 11.77 2.72
N GLY A 539 -22.20 11.36 1.97
CA GLY A 539 -22.35 10.46 0.82
C GLY A 539 -23.10 9.18 1.18
N ARG A 540 -22.84 8.61 2.36
CA ARG A 540 -23.54 7.40 2.84
C ARG A 540 -25.05 7.58 2.99
N ILE A 541 -25.50 8.80 3.25
CA ILE A 541 -26.92 9.14 3.38
C ILE A 541 -27.54 9.52 2.04
N LYS A 542 -26.79 10.29 1.25
CA LYS A 542 -27.25 10.77 -0.06
C LYS A 542 -27.31 9.65 -1.10
N HIS A 543 -26.37 8.70 -1.01
CA HIS A 543 -26.15 7.61 -1.96
C HIS A 543 -26.04 6.26 -1.23
N PRO A 544 -27.04 5.85 -0.42
CA PRO A 544 -27.01 4.58 0.30
C PRO A 544 -26.94 3.37 -0.65
N GLU A 545 -27.46 3.52 -1.88
CA GLU A 545 -27.40 2.51 -2.95
C GLU A 545 -25.96 2.17 -3.31
N VAL A 546 -25.04 3.15 -3.36
CA VAL A 546 -23.64 2.95 -3.70
C VAL A 546 -22.96 2.14 -2.60
N PHE A 547 -23.05 2.58 -1.35
CA PHE A 547 -22.50 1.84 -0.21
C PHE A 547 -23.00 0.40 -0.14
N ASN A 548 -24.30 0.20 -0.30
CA ASN A 548 -24.92 -1.14 -0.24
C ASN A 548 -24.46 -2.01 -1.41
N TYR A 549 -24.25 -1.45 -2.59
CA TYR A 549 -23.74 -2.18 -3.75
C TYR A 549 -22.31 -2.67 -3.53
N TYR A 550 -21.41 -1.79 -3.05
CA TYR A 550 -20.02 -2.15 -2.72
C TYR A 550 -19.98 -3.23 -1.63
N LYS A 551 -20.74 -3.05 -0.56
CA LYS A 551 -20.91 -4.07 0.49
C LYS A 551 -21.38 -5.40 -0.09
N GLY A 552 -22.34 -5.38 -1.01
CA GLY A 552 -22.86 -6.56 -1.69
C GLY A 552 -21.79 -7.25 -2.54
N LEU A 553 -21.00 -6.50 -3.32
CA LEU A 553 -19.89 -7.06 -4.11
C LEU A 553 -18.82 -7.72 -3.23
N ILE A 554 -18.45 -7.05 -2.14
CA ILE A 554 -17.48 -7.58 -1.17
C ILE A 554 -18.02 -8.86 -0.52
N SER A 555 -19.31 -8.89 -0.16
CA SER A 555 -19.98 -10.08 0.39
C SER A 555 -19.95 -11.25 -0.61
N LEU A 556 -20.37 -11.03 -1.86
CA LEU A 556 -20.30 -12.03 -2.92
C LEU A 556 -18.89 -12.60 -3.07
N ARG A 557 -17.88 -11.72 -3.15
CA ARG A 557 -16.50 -12.17 -3.30
C ARG A 557 -16.02 -13.01 -2.10
N LYS A 558 -16.41 -12.66 -0.88
CA LYS A 558 -16.02 -13.38 0.34
C LYS A 558 -16.71 -14.74 0.48
N HIS A 559 -17.93 -14.89 -0.01
CA HIS A 559 -18.73 -16.11 0.13
C HIS A 559 -18.55 -17.08 -1.05
N HIS A 560 -18.15 -16.58 -2.23
CA HIS A 560 -18.06 -17.38 -3.43
C HIS A 560 -16.62 -17.53 -3.93
N GLU A 561 -16.11 -18.77 -3.89
CA GLU A 561 -14.74 -19.12 -4.33
C GLU A 561 -14.50 -18.79 -5.80
N GLY A 562 -15.56 -18.79 -6.64
CA GLY A 562 -15.47 -18.44 -8.04
C GLY A 562 -14.83 -17.09 -8.32
N PHE A 563 -15.03 -16.11 -7.46
CA PHE A 563 -14.45 -14.75 -7.64
C PHE A 563 -13.00 -14.63 -7.16
N ARG A 564 -12.45 -15.66 -6.50
CA ARG A 564 -11.12 -15.65 -5.88
C ARG A 564 -10.46 -17.01 -5.94
N LEU A 565 -10.33 -17.57 -7.14
CA LEU A 565 -9.81 -18.93 -7.38
C LEU A 565 -8.37 -19.11 -6.87
N GLY A 566 -7.57 -18.04 -6.80
CA GLY A 566 -6.28 -17.98 -6.12
C GLY A 566 -5.12 -18.67 -6.85
N SER A 567 -5.36 -19.45 -7.91
CA SER A 567 -4.30 -20.02 -8.73
C SER A 567 -4.59 -19.91 -10.22
N ALA A 568 -3.54 -19.77 -11.00
CA ALA A 568 -3.60 -19.64 -12.45
C ALA A 568 -4.22 -20.88 -13.12
N ASP A 569 -3.95 -22.08 -12.59
CA ASP A 569 -4.52 -23.32 -13.11
C ASP A 569 -6.04 -23.39 -12.88
N LEU A 570 -6.51 -22.96 -11.70
CA LEU A 570 -7.94 -22.89 -11.42
C LEU A 570 -8.63 -21.83 -12.27
N VAL A 571 -8.01 -20.67 -12.48
CA VAL A 571 -8.56 -19.64 -13.36
C VAL A 571 -8.67 -20.15 -14.78
N ARG A 572 -7.62 -20.76 -15.35
CA ARG A 572 -7.68 -21.36 -16.70
C ARG A 572 -8.74 -22.44 -16.85
N LYS A 573 -8.99 -23.21 -15.80
CA LYS A 573 -9.97 -24.31 -15.79
C LYS A 573 -11.40 -23.82 -15.65
N HIS A 574 -11.63 -22.87 -14.75
CA HIS A 574 -12.96 -22.49 -14.29
C HIS A 574 -13.47 -21.18 -14.88
N LEU A 575 -12.63 -20.30 -15.44
CA LEU A 575 -13.05 -19.05 -16.08
C LEU A 575 -13.01 -19.19 -17.60
N GLU A 576 -14.09 -18.82 -18.27
CA GLU A 576 -14.16 -18.72 -19.73
C GLU A 576 -14.90 -17.46 -20.16
N PHE A 577 -14.41 -16.80 -21.22
CA PHE A 577 -15.13 -15.69 -21.85
C PHE A 577 -16.13 -16.22 -22.85
N LEU A 578 -17.35 -15.73 -22.74
CA LEU A 578 -18.44 -15.97 -23.68
C LEU A 578 -18.44 -14.88 -24.77
N PRO A 579 -19.17 -15.09 -25.90
CA PRO A 579 -19.26 -14.07 -26.93
C PRO A 579 -19.77 -12.73 -26.38
N GLY A 580 -18.96 -11.69 -26.55
CA GLY A 580 -19.26 -10.30 -26.21
C GLY A 580 -19.33 -9.46 -27.48
N GLY A 581 -18.81 -8.24 -27.38
CA GLY A 581 -18.75 -7.29 -28.51
C GLY A 581 -18.14 -5.97 -28.05
N ASP A 582 -18.28 -4.96 -28.89
CA ASP A 582 -17.81 -3.62 -28.54
C ASP A 582 -18.47 -3.12 -27.25
N CYS A 583 -17.66 -2.71 -26.29
CA CYS A 583 -18.10 -2.24 -24.97
C CYS A 583 -18.92 -3.26 -24.17
N LEU A 584 -18.70 -4.56 -24.42
CA LEU A 584 -19.43 -5.66 -23.80
C LEU A 584 -18.47 -6.82 -23.48
N VAL A 585 -18.27 -7.10 -22.20
CA VAL A 585 -17.48 -8.25 -21.73
C VAL A 585 -18.39 -9.21 -20.99
N VAL A 586 -18.33 -10.49 -21.38
CA VAL A 586 -19.14 -11.57 -20.80
C VAL A 586 -18.21 -12.70 -20.40
N TYR A 587 -18.32 -13.18 -19.18
CA TYR A 587 -17.56 -14.36 -18.76
C TYR A 587 -18.36 -15.24 -17.81
N ARG A 588 -17.97 -16.50 -17.79
CA ARG A 588 -18.55 -17.53 -16.94
C ARG A 588 -17.47 -18.13 -16.04
N LEU A 589 -17.78 -18.23 -14.78
CA LEU A 589 -17.09 -19.07 -13.80
C LEU A 589 -17.89 -20.37 -13.71
N LYS A 590 -17.27 -21.51 -14.02
CA LYS A 590 -17.96 -22.81 -14.21
C LYS A 590 -17.43 -23.89 -13.30
N ASP A 591 -18.28 -24.90 -13.05
CA ASP A 591 -17.93 -26.10 -12.25
C ASP A 591 -17.38 -25.76 -10.87
N LEU A 592 -17.89 -24.70 -10.24
CA LEU A 592 -17.32 -24.10 -9.03
C LEU A 592 -17.53 -24.97 -7.79
N LYS A 593 -18.47 -25.92 -7.80
CA LYS A 593 -18.59 -26.93 -6.74
C LYS A 593 -17.32 -27.76 -6.58
N GLN A 594 -16.49 -27.88 -7.63
CA GLN A 594 -15.20 -28.55 -7.57
C GLN A 594 -14.16 -27.81 -6.73
N VAL A 595 -14.34 -26.52 -6.52
CA VAL A 595 -13.47 -25.66 -5.68
C VAL A 595 -14.12 -25.28 -4.36
N GLY A 596 -15.27 -25.87 -4.02
CA GLY A 596 -15.95 -25.67 -2.73
C GLY A 596 -16.98 -24.54 -2.72
N ASP A 597 -17.32 -23.93 -3.89
CA ASP A 597 -18.37 -22.92 -3.97
C ASP A 597 -19.77 -23.55 -3.81
N THR A 598 -20.69 -22.79 -3.26
CA THR A 598 -22.11 -23.19 -3.14
C THR A 598 -22.85 -23.12 -4.46
N TRP A 599 -22.45 -22.22 -5.37
CA TRP A 599 -22.96 -22.10 -6.74
C TRP A 599 -22.14 -22.96 -7.71
N ASN A 600 -22.78 -23.44 -8.79
CA ASN A 600 -22.05 -24.26 -9.74
C ASN A 600 -21.47 -23.43 -10.89
N ASN A 601 -22.25 -22.50 -11.41
CA ASN A 601 -21.77 -21.58 -12.43
C ASN A 601 -22.20 -20.15 -12.06
N ILE A 602 -21.34 -19.17 -12.37
CA ILE A 602 -21.65 -17.74 -12.25
C ILE A 602 -21.40 -17.10 -13.61
N ILE A 603 -22.32 -16.27 -14.06
CA ILE A 603 -22.12 -15.42 -15.25
C ILE A 603 -22.08 -13.98 -14.82
N VAL A 604 -21.07 -13.27 -15.31
CA VAL A 604 -20.92 -11.81 -15.14
C VAL A 604 -20.93 -11.17 -16.51
N ILE A 605 -21.73 -10.12 -16.66
CA ILE A 605 -21.86 -9.34 -17.88
C ILE A 605 -21.60 -7.88 -17.57
N LEU A 606 -20.65 -7.27 -18.27
CA LEU A 606 -20.29 -5.86 -18.16
C LEU A 606 -20.67 -5.16 -19.46
N ASN A 607 -21.67 -4.31 -19.43
CA ASN A 607 -22.15 -3.54 -20.59
C ASN A 607 -21.93 -2.03 -20.35
N SER A 608 -20.93 -1.44 -20.99
CA SER A 608 -20.70 0.00 -20.95
C SER A 608 -21.33 0.78 -22.11
N ASN A 609 -22.03 0.09 -23.01
CA ASN A 609 -22.75 0.76 -24.10
C ASN A 609 -23.83 1.72 -23.56
N ASN A 610 -24.08 2.79 -24.31
CA ASN A 610 -25.20 3.71 -24.06
C ASN A 610 -26.58 3.10 -24.33
N GLU A 611 -26.62 1.87 -24.86
CA GLU A 611 -27.82 1.13 -25.23
C GLU A 611 -27.82 -0.23 -24.53
N LYS A 612 -29.01 -0.78 -24.37
CA LYS A 612 -29.17 -2.17 -23.93
C LYS A 612 -28.56 -3.14 -24.94
N ARG A 613 -28.04 -4.27 -24.48
CA ARG A 613 -27.50 -5.36 -25.30
C ARG A 613 -28.21 -6.67 -24.98
N THR A 614 -28.46 -7.47 -26.00
CA THR A 614 -28.90 -8.87 -25.83
C THR A 614 -27.67 -9.77 -25.83
N VAL A 615 -27.51 -10.54 -24.77
CA VAL A 615 -26.40 -11.48 -24.59
C VAL A 615 -26.90 -12.90 -24.63
N LYS A 616 -26.33 -13.73 -25.51
CA LYS A 616 -26.57 -15.17 -25.56
C LYS A 616 -25.66 -15.91 -24.61
N MET A 617 -26.20 -16.92 -23.93
CA MET A 617 -25.52 -17.71 -22.93
C MET A 617 -26.04 -19.15 -22.91
N PRO A 618 -25.40 -20.11 -22.25
CA PRO A 618 -25.94 -21.45 -22.10
C PRO A 618 -27.35 -21.42 -21.51
N LYS A 619 -28.24 -22.22 -22.04
CA LYS A 619 -29.62 -22.33 -21.55
C LYS A 619 -29.63 -22.95 -20.16
N SER A 620 -30.13 -22.23 -19.18
CA SER A 620 -30.28 -22.69 -17.79
C SER A 620 -31.39 -21.91 -17.08
N THR A 621 -31.66 -22.29 -15.85
CA THR A 621 -32.43 -21.48 -14.90
C THR A 621 -31.47 -20.71 -14.05
N TYR A 622 -31.45 -19.39 -14.21
CA TYR A 622 -30.54 -18.48 -13.53
C TYR A 622 -31.25 -17.70 -12.45
N THR A 623 -30.58 -17.56 -11.31
CA THR A 623 -30.94 -16.60 -10.27
C THR A 623 -30.06 -15.35 -10.45
N ILE A 624 -30.69 -14.20 -10.67
CA ILE A 624 -30.02 -12.91 -10.77
C ILE A 624 -29.75 -12.43 -9.36
N VAL A 625 -28.48 -12.12 -9.06
CA VAL A 625 -28.03 -11.62 -7.76
C VAL A 625 -27.50 -10.18 -7.84
N GLY A 626 -27.18 -9.73 -9.05
CA GLY A 626 -26.82 -8.34 -9.33
C GLY A 626 -27.43 -7.89 -10.65
N ASP A 627 -28.13 -6.74 -10.66
CA ASP A 627 -28.81 -6.19 -11.84
C ASP A 627 -28.24 -4.84 -12.31
N GLY A 628 -27.13 -4.41 -11.70
CA GLY A 628 -26.46 -3.15 -11.95
C GLY A 628 -26.87 -2.01 -11.02
N ASP A 629 -27.95 -2.14 -10.28
CA ASP A 629 -28.42 -1.20 -9.28
C ASP A 629 -28.35 -1.80 -7.85
N ILE A 630 -28.57 -3.10 -7.73
CA ILE A 630 -28.65 -3.82 -6.45
C ILE A 630 -27.84 -5.11 -6.52
N ILE A 631 -27.17 -5.46 -5.41
CA ILE A 631 -26.61 -6.78 -5.16
C ILE A 631 -27.39 -7.45 -4.03
N ASN A 632 -27.90 -8.66 -4.28
CA ASN A 632 -28.57 -9.49 -3.29
C ASN A 632 -28.19 -10.96 -3.49
N GLU A 633 -27.33 -11.48 -2.64
CA GLU A 633 -26.84 -12.86 -2.70
C GLU A 633 -27.97 -13.92 -2.61
N ALA A 634 -29.05 -13.62 -1.90
CA ALA A 634 -30.21 -14.50 -1.82
C ALA A 634 -31.06 -14.55 -3.13
N GLY A 635 -30.72 -13.70 -4.10
CA GLY A 635 -31.43 -13.57 -5.37
C GLY A 635 -32.42 -12.41 -5.41
N LEU A 636 -32.49 -11.77 -6.58
CA LEU A 636 -33.47 -10.73 -6.92
C LEU A 636 -34.69 -11.36 -7.61
N TYR A 637 -34.43 -12.20 -8.59
CA TYR A 637 -35.43 -12.99 -9.33
C TYR A 637 -34.77 -14.15 -10.09
N THR A 638 -35.59 -15.08 -10.55
CA THR A 638 -35.15 -16.26 -11.32
C THR A 638 -35.72 -16.23 -12.72
N ILE A 639 -34.93 -16.65 -13.72
CA ILE A 639 -35.31 -16.69 -15.13
C ILE A 639 -34.76 -17.95 -15.81
N THR A 640 -35.57 -18.63 -16.61
CA THR A 640 -35.11 -19.74 -17.47
C THR A 640 -34.95 -19.24 -18.89
N THR A 641 -33.72 -19.16 -19.38
CA THR A 641 -33.43 -18.54 -20.67
C THR A 641 -32.07 -18.99 -21.24
N ASP A 642 -31.84 -18.70 -22.52
CA ASP A 642 -30.56 -18.79 -23.23
C ASP A 642 -30.08 -17.41 -23.73
N GLU A 643 -30.83 -16.35 -23.41
CA GLU A 643 -30.42 -14.96 -23.67
C GLU A 643 -30.96 -14.01 -22.60
N ILE A 644 -30.27 -12.91 -22.38
CA ILE A 644 -30.68 -11.86 -21.44
C ILE A 644 -30.46 -10.47 -22.03
N ILE A 645 -31.38 -9.55 -21.71
CA ILE A 645 -31.22 -8.13 -22.04
C ILE A 645 -30.50 -7.44 -20.89
N VAL A 646 -29.31 -6.90 -21.16
CA VAL A 646 -28.51 -6.15 -20.21
C VAL A 646 -28.74 -4.65 -20.41
N PRO A 647 -29.15 -3.88 -19.41
CA PRO A 647 -29.37 -2.44 -19.55
C PRO A 647 -28.09 -1.71 -20.00
N SER A 648 -28.23 -0.47 -20.47
CA SER A 648 -27.13 0.41 -20.80
C SER A 648 -26.32 0.75 -19.53
N ARG A 649 -24.98 0.83 -19.64
CA ARG A 649 -24.08 1.20 -18.55
C ARG A 649 -24.38 0.44 -17.26
N SER A 650 -24.40 -0.88 -17.36
CA SER A 650 -24.84 -1.77 -16.27
C SER A 650 -24.08 -3.08 -16.27
N ALA A 651 -24.13 -3.76 -15.15
CA ALA A 651 -23.63 -5.12 -15.01
C ALA A 651 -24.74 -6.08 -14.58
N ILE A 652 -24.61 -7.35 -14.98
CA ILE A 652 -25.46 -8.44 -14.48
C ILE A 652 -24.55 -9.49 -13.82
N ILE A 653 -24.93 -9.94 -12.64
CA ILE A 653 -24.34 -11.11 -11.97
C ILE A 653 -25.45 -12.11 -11.72
N MET A 654 -25.26 -13.35 -12.18
CA MET A 654 -26.24 -14.41 -12.00
C MET A 654 -25.57 -15.76 -11.83
N HIS A 655 -26.28 -16.69 -11.22
CA HIS A 655 -25.82 -18.08 -11.04
C HIS A 655 -26.92 -19.09 -11.37
N ASP A 656 -26.52 -20.36 -11.60
CA ASP A 656 -27.44 -21.52 -11.77
C ASP A 656 -27.26 -22.57 -10.67
#